data_aaa5be4881195b55aa1eadc20275408f
#
_entry.id   aaa5be4881195b55aa1eadc20275408f
#
_cell.length_a   1.000
_cell.length_b   1.000
_cell.length_c   1.000
_cell.angle_alpha   90.00
_cell.angle_beta   90.00
_cell.angle_gamma   90.00
#
_symmetry.space_group_name_H-M   'P 1'
#
loop_
_entity.id
_entity.type
_entity.pdbx_description
1 polymer ?
#
loop_
_entity_poly.entity_id
_entity_poly.type
_entity_poly.pdbx_seq_one_letter_code
_entity_poly.pdbx_strand_id
1 'polypeptide(L)'
;MGFTRREFLTFAGLAGAAGLAGCSKPSETKSSTDDGSSDAGKTDVNLEEFKDLAINMDSWKYDEENDCYYQLGLKYCTKPATTTYESLAIFVPGKFFTGEKSGSTYKCTVNEKAVVGNFTPATAPVLMPINTGTMGAQQSPTTYEYSGLGTYLEKGCVYVYAGFRGRSAGVDTTSGSTDMYPGGAPWPVVDLKAAVRYLRYNASELPFESSRVFVFGFSAGGGVSAVMGASGDAELYAPYLESIGAATHDAKGNKLSDAIAGSASWCPITSFDTADAAYEWAMGQHSSADTRAEGTWRAQLSSGLAGAYGAWVNSMDLRNADDEQLTLDESEGGQYTMGSYADALIEKINDAATHFVQNTPFPYTYTPQHLDDPTFPGDPNLQSTRSAAQAAGVGGAVSAADSTTADAAASASADATGEADASDETGTGTAAATDAAATTTSASSQLTGTTQVQSTIYDTASNYFAALNSDYHWIDYNLKRETVSVQSLRDLATHVRPAEMPCSPFDRPDRSSKTNQLFGIGEESTLHFNALEGELVEKNASVYASCSDWDASFETAWSLDLAKTDSLKTTMATRVDMMNPLYWLSGAYAGYGQASVAAHWRINEGVFDSYVSPCTSANMAFALSKYDGVSDVAYTPVWGQGHVLAERSGSPASNLLAWVIGCCS
;
A
#
# COMPACT_ATOMS: atom_id res chain seq x y z
N MET A 1 -27.83 8.89 -14.85
CA MET A 1 -28.65 9.35 -13.70
C MET A 1 -27.68 9.54 -12.54
N GLY A 2 -27.46 10.79 -12.13
CA GLY A 2 -26.50 11.10 -11.06
C GLY A 2 -27.07 10.72 -9.70
N PHE A 3 -26.23 10.20 -8.83
CA PHE A 3 -26.54 9.99 -7.42
C PHE A 3 -26.63 11.35 -6.72
N THR A 4 -27.60 11.54 -5.83
CA THR A 4 -27.62 12.74 -4.99
C THR A 4 -26.72 12.54 -3.76
N ARG A 5 -26.15 13.64 -3.25
CA ARG A 5 -25.33 13.67 -2.01
C ARG A 5 -26.00 12.89 -0.85
N ARG A 6 -27.32 12.90 -0.80
CA ARG A 6 -28.10 12.23 0.25
C ARG A 6 -28.14 10.71 0.06
N GLU A 7 -28.13 10.23 -1.17
CA GLU A 7 -28.12 8.79 -1.48
C GLU A 7 -26.74 8.19 -1.23
N PHE A 8 -25.66 8.90 -1.60
CA PHE A 8 -24.28 8.46 -1.33
C PHE A 8 -23.93 8.49 0.17
N LEU A 9 -24.31 9.56 0.90
CA LEU A 9 -24.08 9.68 2.35
C LEU A 9 -24.97 8.71 3.16
N THR A 10 -26.12 8.30 2.64
CA THR A 10 -26.97 7.29 3.26
C THR A 10 -26.29 5.90 3.20
N PHE A 11 -25.49 5.64 2.17
CA PHE A 11 -24.73 4.41 1.99
C PHE A 11 -23.54 4.34 2.97
N ALA A 12 -22.78 5.41 3.08
CA ALA A 12 -21.69 5.49 4.06
C ALA A 12 -22.17 5.48 5.53
N GLY A 13 -23.41 5.92 5.78
CA GLY A 13 -24.02 5.99 7.12
C GLY A 13 -24.81 4.78 7.57
N LEU A 14 -25.24 3.88 6.67
CA LEU A 14 -26.06 2.71 7.02
C LEU A 14 -25.26 1.54 7.60
N ALA A 15 -23.96 1.48 7.35
CA ALA A 15 -23.09 0.46 7.93
C ALA A 15 -22.78 0.68 9.43
N GLY A 16 -22.99 1.89 9.97
CA GLY A 16 -22.70 2.25 11.36
C GLY A 16 -23.86 2.26 12.35
N ALA A 17 -25.10 2.03 11.93
CA ALA A 17 -26.29 2.34 12.74
C ALA A 17 -27.00 1.15 13.42
N ALA A 18 -26.43 -0.03 13.43
CA ALA A 18 -27.01 -1.21 14.08
C ALA A 18 -26.35 -1.53 15.43
N GLY A 19 -26.41 -0.62 16.37
CA GLY A 19 -26.03 -0.94 17.73
C GLY A 19 -25.65 0.23 18.61
N LEU A 20 -26.59 1.09 18.98
CA LEU A 20 -26.57 1.83 20.26
C LEU A 20 -27.93 2.58 20.43
N ALA A 21 -28.92 1.88 20.87
CA ALA A 21 -30.12 2.50 21.43
C ALA A 21 -29.92 2.62 22.95
N GLY A 22 -29.78 3.85 23.43
CA GLY A 22 -29.94 4.19 24.82
C GLY A 22 -28.84 5.05 25.41
N CYS A 23 -28.99 6.37 25.32
CA CYS A 23 -28.75 7.27 26.46
C CYS A 23 -29.28 8.68 26.15
N SER A 24 -30.04 9.16 27.12
CA SER A 24 -30.80 10.40 27.19
C SER A 24 -29.91 11.64 27.25
N LYS A 25 -30.48 12.78 26.80
CA LYS A 25 -29.92 14.14 26.82
C LYS A 25 -29.52 14.60 28.22
N PRO A 26 -28.43 15.38 28.35
CA PRO A 26 -28.14 16.11 29.59
C PRO A 26 -28.87 17.44 29.64
N SER A 27 -29.47 17.73 30.77
CA SER A 27 -29.98 19.07 31.15
C SER A 27 -28.87 19.85 31.87
N GLU A 28 -28.76 21.13 31.52
CA GLU A 28 -27.89 22.10 32.20
C GLU A 28 -28.28 22.25 33.69
N THR A 29 -27.31 22.19 34.59
CA THR A 29 -27.42 22.83 35.90
C THR A 29 -26.05 23.26 36.44
N LYS A 30 -26.08 24.40 37.10
CA LYS A 30 -25.02 25.28 37.58
C LYS A 30 -24.05 24.68 38.59
N SER A 31 -22.88 25.31 38.60
CA SER A 31 -21.74 25.20 39.52
C SER A 31 -22.08 25.17 41.00
N SER A 32 -21.44 24.30 41.74
CA SER A 32 -20.97 24.58 43.11
C SER A 32 -19.68 23.77 43.35
N THR A 33 -18.68 24.49 43.78
CA THR A 33 -17.39 24.00 44.27
C THR A 33 -17.60 23.10 45.47
N ASP A 34 -17.04 21.89 45.41
CA ASP A 34 -16.63 21.19 46.62
C ASP A 34 -15.43 20.29 46.35
N ASP A 35 -14.42 20.42 47.19
CA ASP A 35 -13.19 19.69 47.22
C ASP A 35 -13.47 18.26 47.73
N GLY A 36 -13.31 17.27 46.88
CA GLY A 36 -13.51 15.88 47.22
C GLY A 36 -12.81 14.95 46.26
N SER A 37 -11.58 14.55 46.59
CA SER A 37 -10.87 13.43 46.00
C SER A 37 -11.81 12.26 45.74
N SER A 38 -12.22 12.04 44.50
CA SER A 38 -12.89 10.81 44.07
C SER A 38 -11.95 10.02 43.20
N ASP A 39 -11.46 8.93 43.76
CA ASP A 39 -10.80 7.81 43.09
C ASP A 39 -11.80 7.18 42.08
N ALA A 40 -11.85 7.74 40.88
CA ALA A 40 -12.72 7.26 39.80
C ALA A 40 -12.03 6.15 39.05
N GLY A 41 -12.34 4.88 39.41
CA GLY A 41 -12.29 3.73 38.49
C GLY A 41 -10.91 3.40 37.92
N LYS A 42 -9.94 3.04 38.72
CA LYS A 42 -8.86 2.14 38.28
C LYS A 42 -9.53 0.79 37.98
N THR A 43 -9.79 0.51 36.72
CA THR A 43 -9.88 -0.88 36.27
C THR A 43 -8.59 -1.55 36.71
N ASP A 44 -8.68 -2.63 37.50
CA ASP A 44 -7.53 -3.45 37.87
C ASP A 44 -6.90 -4.01 36.58
N VAL A 45 -5.91 -3.30 36.04
CA VAL A 45 -5.13 -3.76 34.87
C VAL A 45 -4.30 -4.95 35.33
N ASN A 46 -4.49 -6.11 34.71
CA ASN A 46 -3.68 -7.29 34.98
C ASN A 46 -2.27 -7.12 34.38
N LEU A 47 -1.35 -6.53 35.14
CA LEU A 47 0.03 -6.28 34.71
C LEU A 47 0.81 -7.56 34.39
N GLU A 48 0.36 -8.73 34.83
CA GLU A 48 0.98 -10.02 34.57
C GLU A 48 0.60 -10.60 33.19
N GLU A 49 -0.44 -10.07 32.55
CA GLU A 49 -0.98 -10.62 31.30
C GLU A 49 0.04 -10.63 30.16
N PHE A 50 0.88 -9.58 30.09
CA PHE A 50 1.84 -9.38 29.00
C PHE A 50 3.28 -9.67 29.38
N LYS A 51 3.56 -10.22 30.57
CA LYS A 51 4.95 -10.48 31.03
C LYS A 51 5.76 -11.34 30.08
N ASP A 52 5.12 -12.26 29.36
CA ASP A 52 5.79 -13.15 28.41
C ASP A 52 6.18 -12.43 27.10
N LEU A 53 5.76 -11.18 26.93
CA LEU A 53 6.20 -10.30 25.84
C LEU A 53 7.44 -9.46 26.22
N ALA A 54 7.95 -9.57 27.45
CA ALA A 54 9.17 -8.90 27.86
C ALA A 54 10.37 -9.46 27.07
N ILE A 55 11.15 -8.57 26.44
CA ILE A 55 12.32 -8.95 25.66
C ILE A 55 13.41 -9.51 26.60
N ASN A 56 14.02 -10.62 26.20
CA ASN A 56 15.13 -11.19 26.95
C ASN A 56 16.46 -10.53 26.56
N MET A 57 16.96 -9.66 27.44
CA MET A 57 18.20 -8.93 27.18
C MET A 57 19.47 -9.80 27.26
N ASP A 58 19.38 -11.06 27.71
CA ASP A 58 20.49 -12.04 27.72
C ASP A 58 20.57 -12.89 26.44
N SER A 59 19.62 -12.68 25.49
CA SER A 59 19.46 -13.52 24.28
C SER A 59 19.92 -12.86 22.98
N TRP A 60 20.58 -11.72 23.05
CA TRP A 60 21.07 -11.03 21.86
C TRP A 60 22.18 -11.83 21.17
N LYS A 61 22.17 -11.78 19.83
CA LYS A 61 23.28 -12.21 18.97
C LYS A 61 24.05 -11.00 18.50
N TYR A 62 25.32 -11.18 18.18
CA TYR A 62 26.16 -10.08 17.69
C TYR A 62 26.96 -10.51 16.47
N ASP A 63 26.88 -9.72 15.43
CA ASP A 63 27.71 -9.78 14.24
C ASP A 63 28.88 -8.80 14.44
N GLU A 64 30.08 -9.38 14.71
CA GLU A 64 31.30 -8.61 14.96
C GLU A 64 31.82 -7.89 13.69
N GLU A 65 31.54 -8.44 12.51
CA GLU A 65 32.00 -7.88 11.24
C GLU A 65 31.24 -6.59 10.89
N ASN A 66 29.92 -6.58 11.14
CA ASN A 66 29.02 -5.51 10.76
C ASN A 66 28.57 -4.63 11.94
N ASP A 67 29.11 -4.87 13.14
CA ASP A 67 28.75 -4.13 14.37
C ASP A 67 27.23 -4.04 14.57
N CYS A 68 26.56 -5.21 14.59
CA CYS A 68 25.10 -5.30 14.68
C CYS A 68 24.65 -6.31 15.73
N TYR A 69 23.85 -5.89 16.70
CA TYR A 69 23.11 -6.80 17.57
C TYR A 69 21.75 -7.13 16.95
N TYR A 70 21.29 -8.39 17.14
CA TYR A 70 20.00 -8.82 16.61
C TYR A 70 19.32 -9.88 17.47
N GLN A 71 17.99 -9.90 17.44
CA GLN A 71 17.15 -11.01 17.88
C GLN A 71 16.11 -11.33 16.81
N LEU A 72 15.82 -12.60 16.59
CA LEU A 72 14.87 -13.12 15.61
C LEU A 72 13.77 -13.91 16.30
N GLY A 73 12.59 -13.98 15.68
CA GLY A 73 11.47 -14.80 16.13
C GLY A 73 10.82 -14.33 17.43
N LEU A 74 10.88 -13.03 17.71
CA LEU A 74 10.25 -12.42 18.89
C LEU A 74 8.74 -12.33 18.68
N LYS A 75 7.95 -13.06 19.46
CA LYS A 75 6.48 -12.99 19.43
C LYS A 75 6.02 -11.65 19.97
N TYR A 76 5.17 -10.97 19.23
CA TYR A 76 4.66 -9.64 19.61
C TYR A 76 3.24 -9.67 20.21
N CYS A 77 2.67 -10.86 20.38
CA CYS A 77 1.36 -11.07 21.05
C CYS A 77 1.38 -12.38 21.86
N THR A 78 0.50 -12.48 22.85
CA THR A 78 0.50 -13.64 23.78
C THR A 78 -0.25 -14.84 23.22
N LYS A 79 -1.13 -14.64 22.21
CA LYS A 79 -1.98 -15.67 21.60
C LYS A 79 -1.85 -15.64 20.09
N PRO A 80 -0.64 -15.84 19.52
CA PRO A 80 -0.48 -15.84 18.08
C PRO A 80 -1.29 -16.99 17.45
N ALA A 81 -2.03 -16.67 16.38
CA ALA A 81 -2.70 -17.70 15.57
C ALA A 81 -1.67 -18.48 14.73
N THR A 82 -0.55 -17.84 14.40
CA THR A 82 0.57 -18.44 13.68
C THR A 82 1.89 -17.79 14.10
N THR A 83 2.87 -18.59 14.54
CA THR A 83 4.19 -18.08 14.89
C THR A 83 5.06 -17.77 13.68
N THR A 84 4.69 -18.30 12.50
CA THR A 84 5.37 -18.02 11.23
C THR A 84 5.25 -16.55 10.85
N TYR A 85 4.07 -15.95 11.07
CA TYR A 85 3.78 -14.57 10.69
C TYR A 85 3.69 -13.61 11.88
N GLU A 86 3.25 -14.07 13.05
CA GLU A 86 3.07 -13.21 14.23
C GLU A 86 4.33 -13.19 15.12
N SER A 87 5.45 -12.86 14.49
CA SER A 87 6.74 -12.62 15.16
C SER A 87 7.51 -11.51 14.46
N LEU A 88 8.58 -11.01 15.08
CA LEU A 88 9.43 -9.98 14.50
C LEU A 88 10.93 -10.25 14.77
N ALA A 89 11.75 -9.53 14.01
CA ALA A 89 13.20 -9.44 14.21
C ALA A 89 13.58 -7.99 14.51
N ILE A 90 14.54 -7.80 15.40
CA ILE A 90 15.08 -6.46 15.75
C ILE A 90 16.57 -6.46 15.44
N PHE A 91 17.02 -5.42 14.72
CA PHE A 91 18.41 -5.16 14.38
C PHE A 91 18.82 -3.79 14.94
N VAL A 92 19.91 -3.78 15.71
CA VAL A 92 20.36 -2.61 16.48
C VAL A 92 21.82 -2.30 16.14
N PRO A 93 22.16 -1.01 15.87
CA PRO A 93 23.57 -0.60 15.73
C PRO A 93 24.39 -1.06 16.94
N GLY A 94 25.53 -1.72 16.71
CA GLY A 94 26.30 -2.36 17.80
C GLY A 94 26.71 -1.44 18.92
N LYS A 95 27.07 -0.18 18.61
CA LYS A 95 27.45 0.83 19.60
C LYS A 95 26.33 1.23 20.57
N PHE A 96 25.06 0.97 20.21
CA PHE A 96 23.92 1.29 21.06
C PHE A 96 23.77 0.37 22.26
N PHE A 97 24.47 -0.78 22.23
CA PHE A 97 24.54 -1.67 23.38
C PHE A 97 25.96 -1.79 23.93
N THR A 98 26.04 -2.10 25.22
CA THR A 98 27.21 -2.72 25.84
C THR A 98 26.85 -4.18 26.08
N GLY A 99 27.50 -5.10 25.38
CA GLY A 99 27.21 -6.53 25.43
C GLY A 99 28.29 -7.32 26.18
N GLU A 100 27.87 -8.12 27.16
CA GLU A 100 28.70 -9.10 27.84
C GLU A 100 28.44 -10.49 27.23
N LYS A 101 29.49 -11.12 26.65
CA LYS A 101 29.36 -12.40 25.99
C LYS A 101 29.04 -13.50 27.01
N SER A 102 27.98 -14.29 26.75
CA SER A 102 27.54 -15.43 27.53
C SER A 102 27.28 -16.63 26.61
N GLY A 103 28.26 -17.50 26.43
CA GLY A 103 28.16 -18.60 25.47
C GLY A 103 28.04 -18.12 24.03
N SER A 104 26.91 -18.43 23.38
CA SER A 104 26.60 -18.00 22.00
C SER A 104 25.75 -16.75 21.93
N THR A 105 25.42 -16.12 23.06
CA THR A 105 24.61 -14.90 23.17
C THR A 105 25.35 -13.80 23.91
N TYR A 106 24.74 -12.64 23.99
CA TYR A 106 25.22 -11.49 24.71
C TYR A 106 24.12 -10.97 25.64
N LYS A 107 24.51 -10.68 26.89
CA LYS A 107 23.71 -9.88 27.79
C LYS A 107 23.95 -8.40 27.46
N CYS A 108 22.93 -7.72 26.98
CA CYS A 108 23.04 -6.35 26.51
C CYS A 108 22.41 -5.37 27.49
N THR A 109 23.05 -4.19 27.61
CA THR A 109 22.50 -3.01 28.28
C THR A 109 22.63 -1.83 27.34
N VAL A 110 21.68 -0.89 27.35
CA VAL A 110 21.71 0.30 26.49
C VAL A 110 22.90 1.20 26.87
N ASN A 111 23.71 1.55 25.87
CA ASN A 111 24.80 2.52 26.00
C ASN A 111 24.28 3.92 25.72
N GLU A 112 23.70 4.57 26.71
CA GLU A 112 23.07 5.88 26.60
C GLU A 112 23.98 7.01 26.04
N LYS A 113 25.29 6.80 26.09
CA LYS A 113 26.29 7.79 25.59
C LYS A 113 26.68 7.57 24.14
N ALA A 114 26.20 6.50 23.52
CA ALA A 114 26.55 6.20 22.15
C ALA A 114 25.91 7.19 21.16
N VAL A 115 26.65 7.43 20.09
CA VAL A 115 26.17 8.17 18.91
C VAL A 115 26.51 7.33 17.69
N VAL A 116 25.52 7.06 16.84
CA VAL A 116 25.71 6.42 15.54
C VAL A 116 25.00 7.27 14.49
N GLY A 117 25.74 7.68 13.46
CA GLY A 117 25.19 8.56 12.44
C GLY A 117 24.57 9.83 13.05
N ASN A 118 23.27 9.97 12.92
CA ASN A 118 22.52 11.15 13.38
C ASN A 118 21.90 11.00 14.77
N PHE A 119 21.97 9.80 15.39
CA PHE A 119 21.12 9.47 16.53
C PHE A 119 21.89 8.91 17.74
N THR A 120 21.28 9.08 18.90
CA THR A 120 21.60 8.39 20.15
C THR A 120 20.55 7.32 20.43
N PRO A 121 20.77 6.39 21.37
CA PRO A 121 19.72 5.45 21.78
C PRO A 121 18.38 6.12 22.17
N ALA A 122 18.42 7.27 22.79
CA ALA A 122 17.22 7.99 23.21
C ALA A 122 16.52 8.77 22.07
N THR A 123 17.12 8.87 20.89
CA THR A 123 16.58 9.63 19.76
C THR A 123 16.43 8.81 18.47
N ALA A 124 16.92 7.57 18.48
CA ALA A 124 16.93 6.71 17.30
C ALA A 124 15.52 6.37 16.84
N PRO A 125 15.20 6.54 15.56
CA PRO A 125 13.94 6.08 15.00
C PRO A 125 13.94 4.58 14.77
N VAL A 126 12.75 3.99 14.80
CA VAL A 126 12.48 2.62 14.34
C VAL A 126 11.97 2.66 12.89
N LEU A 127 12.55 1.84 12.04
CA LEU A 127 12.15 1.66 10.64
C LEU A 127 11.55 0.27 10.43
N MET A 128 10.31 0.21 9.95
CA MET A 128 9.57 -1.03 9.74
C MET A 128 9.15 -1.15 8.26
N PRO A 129 9.77 -2.04 7.48
CA PRO A 129 9.37 -2.29 6.09
C PRO A 129 8.11 -3.14 6.02
N ILE A 130 7.33 -2.93 4.97
CA ILE A 130 6.20 -3.77 4.58
C ILE A 130 6.48 -4.32 3.20
N ASN A 131 6.96 -5.57 3.14
CA ASN A 131 7.21 -6.34 1.93
C ASN A 131 6.02 -7.25 1.68
N THR A 132 4.98 -6.74 1.05
CA THR A 132 3.85 -7.57 0.65
C THR A 132 3.49 -7.29 -0.78
N GLY A 133 3.77 -8.25 -1.66
CA GLY A 133 3.22 -8.26 -3.00
C GLY A 133 1.74 -8.63 -2.93
N THR A 134 0.87 -7.83 -3.52
CA THR A 134 -0.55 -8.17 -3.66
C THR A 134 -1.28 -8.58 -2.37
N MET A 135 -0.96 -7.95 -1.24
CA MET A 135 -1.52 -8.23 0.10
C MET A 135 -1.22 -9.64 0.64
N GLY A 136 -0.13 -10.28 0.20
CA GLY A 136 0.34 -11.56 0.77
C GLY A 136 0.82 -11.41 2.22
N ALA A 137 0.95 -12.52 2.93
CA ALA A 137 1.55 -12.52 4.26
C ALA A 137 3.05 -12.21 4.19
N GLN A 138 3.56 -11.50 5.20
CA GLN A 138 4.99 -11.25 5.38
C GLN A 138 5.54 -12.15 6.49
N GLN A 139 6.51 -12.98 6.18
CA GLN A 139 7.17 -13.82 7.16
C GLN A 139 8.33 -13.08 7.83
N SER A 140 8.45 -13.18 9.16
CA SER A 140 9.62 -12.68 9.87
C SER A 140 10.88 -13.50 9.52
N PRO A 141 12.08 -12.89 9.49
CA PRO A 141 13.33 -13.62 9.22
C PRO A 141 13.59 -14.70 10.27
N THR A 142 13.94 -15.90 9.81
CA THR A 142 14.34 -17.02 10.65
C THR A 142 15.86 -17.19 10.71
N THR A 143 16.57 -16.56 9.80
CA THR A 143 18.03 -16.50 9.72
C THR A 143 18.50 -15.06 9.64
N TYR A 144 19.70 -14.79 10.18
CA TYR A 144 20.30 -13.47 10.12
C TYR A 144 21.00 -13.24 8.79
N GLU A 145 20.74 -12.09 8.21
CA GLU A 145 21.48 -11.56 7.06
C GLU A 145 21.61 -10.04 7.20
N TYR A 146 22.83 -9.51 7.06
CA TYR A 146 23.10 -8.08 7.17
C TYR A 146 22.85 -7.31 5.87
N SER A 147 22.84 -7.99 4.72
CA SER A 147 22.75 -7.35 3.41
C SER A 147 21.62 -6.32 3.32
N GLY A 148 21.99 -5.10 2.96
CA GLY A 148 21.07 -3.94 2.87
C GLY A 148 20.73 -3.27 4.20
N LEU A 149 20.92 -3.93 5.36
CA LEU A 149 20.65 -3.35 6.68
C LEU A 149 21.60 -2.18 6.99
N GLY A 150 22.85 -2.26 6.53
CA GLY A 150 23.88 -1.24 6.77
C GLY A 150 23.43 0.17 6.40
N THR A 151 22.65 0.31 5.32
CA THR A 151 22.09 1.60 4.89
C THR A 151 21.37 2.33 6.04
N TYR A 152 20.66 1.59 6.87
CA TYR A 152 19.85 2.13 7.98
C TYR A 152 20.61 2.16 9.30
N LEU A 153 21.28 1.05 9.65
CA LEU A 153 21.95 0.89 10.93
C LEU A 153 23.15 1.84 11.10
N GLU A 154 23.91 2.08 10.02
CA GLU A 154 25.05 3.02 10.03
C GLU A 154 24.63 4.48 10.26
N LYS A 155 23.36 4.80 10.02
CA LYS A 155 22.77 6.12 10.29
C LYS A 155 22.17 6.22 11.69
N GLY A 156 22.20 5.13 12.47
CA GLY A 156 21.71 5.08 13.84
C GLY A 156 20.22 4.80 13.96
N CYS A 157 19.60 4.26 12.93
CA CYS A 157 18.22 3.77 13.00
C CYS A 157 18.19 2.35 13.57
N VAL A 158 17.16 2.01 14.35
CA VAL A 158 16.82 0.63 14.69
C VAL A 158 15.92 0.07 13.59
N TYR A 159 16.24 -1.11 13.09
CA TYR A 159 15.47 -1.72 12.03
C TYR A 159 14.68 -2.91 12.57
N VAL A 160 13.37 -2.92 12.36
CA VAL A 160 12.46 -3.96 12.85
C VAL A 160 11.72 -4.57 11.67
N TYR A 161 11.90 -5.87 11.47
CA TYR A 161 11.16 -6.60 10.45
C TYR A 161 10.07 -7.44 11.12
N ALA A 162 8.83 -6.97 11.04
CA ALA A 162 7.67 -7.64 11.63
C ALA A 162 6.97 -8.50 10.58
N GLY A 163 6.78 -9.77 10.89
CA GLY A 163 5.86 -10.61 10.13
C GLY A 163 4.40 -10.19 10.37
N PHE A 164 3.53 -10.54 9.44
CA PHE A 164 2.08 -10.34 9.57
C PHE A 164 1.31 -11.26 8.62
N ARG A 165 0.07 -11.59 8.98
CA ARG A 165 -0.85 -12.37 8.16
C ARG A 165 -1.33 -11.55 6.96
N GLY A 166 -1.54 -12.20 5.84
CA GLY A 166 -1.98 -11.57 4.58
C GLY A 166 -3.36 -12.04 4.13
N ARG A 167 -3.61 -11.94 2.83
CA ARG A 167 -4.87 -12.25 2.15
C ARG A 167 -5.38 -13.69 2.29
N SER A 168 -4.55 -14.63 2.73
CA SER A 168 -4.91 -16.04 2.82
C SER A 168 -4.97 -16.51 4.26
N ALA A 169 -5.99 -17.27 4.61
CA ALA A 169 -6.00 -18.12 5.79
C ALA A 169 -5.21 -19.42 5.51
N GLY A 170 -4.80 -20.14 6.54
CA GLY A 170 -4.04 -21.38 6.35
C GLY A 170 -3.81 -22.15 7.64
N VAL A 171 -3.05 -23.22 7.56
CA VAL A 171 -2.61 -24.02 8.71
C VAL A 171 -1.12 -23.79 8.92
N ASP A 172 -0.75 -23.33 10.12
CA ASP A 172 0.65 -23.14 10.50
C ASP A 172 1.28 -24.46 10.99
N THR A 173 1.83 -25.22 10.05
CA THR A 173 2.51 -26.47 10.38
C THR A 173 3.82 -26.27 11.14
N THR A 174 4.40 -25.08 11.15
CA THR A 174 5.65 -24.77 11.86
C THR A 174 5.43 -24.62 13.37
N SER A 175 4.24 -24.17 13.80
CA SER A 175 3.83 -24.13 15.20
C SER A 175 3.34 -25.47 15.73
N GLY A 176 3.14 -26.47 14.84
CA GLY A 176 2.52 -27.75 15.16
C GLY A 176 0.98 -27.65 15.33
N SER A 177 0.38 -26.53 14.99
CA SER A 177 -1.08 -26.38 14.95
C SER A 177 -1.71 -27.17 13.80
N THR A 178 -2.89 -27.70 14.04
CA THR A 178 -3.76 -28.28 13.00
C THR A 178 -4.93 -27.36 12.66
N ASP A 179 -5.05 -26.25 13.38
CA ASP A 179 -6.15 -25.30 13.19
C ASP A 179 -5.80 -24.28 12.12
N MET A 180 -6.80 -23.89 11.36
CA MET A 180 -6.66 -22.83 10.36
C MET A 180 -6.52 -21.48 11.07
N TYR A 181 -5.44 -20.74 10.78
CA TYR A 181 -5.35 -19.35 11.22
C TYR A 181 -6.16 -18.43 10.31
N PRO A 182 -6.81 -17.39 10.85
CA PRO A 182 -7.50 -16.39 10.04
C PRO A 182 -6.50 -15.51 9.28
N GLY A 183 -6.78 -15.26 8.00
CA GLY A 183 -6.09 -14.29 7.16
C GLY A 183 -7.07 -13.26 6.60
N GLY A 184 -6.59 -12.43 5.68
CA GLY A 184 -7.38 -11.38 5.04
C GLY A 184 -7.47 -10.09 5.86
N ALA A 185 -8.27 -9.14 5.35
CA ALA A 185 -8.53 -7.87 6.04
C ALA A 185 -9.27 -8.09 7.37
N PRO A 186 -8.92 -7.39 8.44
CA PRO A 186 -7.88 -6.35 8.56
C PRO A 186 -6.55 -6.86 9.14
N TRP A 187 -6.30 -8.18 9.16
CA TRP A 187 -5.17 -8.80 9.86
C TRP A 187 -3.79 -8.21 9.55
N PRO A 188 -3.44 -7.80 8.31
CA PRO A 188 -2.14 -7.18 8.04
C PRO A 188 -1.88 -5.95 8.90
N VAL A 189 -2.91 -5.13 9.10
CA VAL A 189 -2.84 -3.91 9.92
C VAL A 189 -2.85 -4.24 11.42
N VAL A 190 -3.69 -5.18 11.85
CA VAL A 190 -3.78 -5.63 13.26
C VAL A 190 -2.43 -6.16 13.76
N ASP A 191 -1.80 -7.03 12.99
CA ASP A 191 -0.54 -7.65 13.34
C ASP A 191 0.60 -6.62 13.46
N LEU A 192 0.67 -5.66 12.53
CA LEU A 192 1.64 -4.56 12.61
C LEU A 192 1.37 -3.61 13.79
N LYS A 193 0.10 -3.33 14.12
CA LYS A 193 -0.27 -2.58 15.32
C LYS A 193 0.18 -3.29 16.59
N ALA A 194 0.00 -4.62 16.65
CA ALA A 194 0.50 -5.43 17.76
C ALA A 194 2.03 -5.38 17.86
N ALA A 195 2.75 -5.42 16.74
CA ALA A 195 4.20 -5.27 16.70
C ALA A 195 4.65 -3.90 17.23
N VAL A 196 3.97 -2.80 16.87
CA VAL A 196 4.27 -1.45 17.42
C VAL A 196 4.03 -1.41 18.93
N ARG A 197 2.93 -2.00 19.42
CA ARG A 197 2.67 -2.09 20.87
C ARG A 197 3.71 -2.93 21.59
N TYR A 198 4.19 -4.03 21.01
CA TYR A 198 5.29 -4.84 21.54
C TYR A 198 6.58 -4.01 21.70
N LEU A 199 6.94 -3.22 20.71
CA LEU A 199 8.10 -2.33 20.79
C LEU A 199 7.96 -1.34 21.94
N ARG A 200 6.80 -0.74 22.11
CA ARG A 200 6.51 0.20 23.20
C ARG A 200 6.46 -0.46 24.58
N TYR A 201 5.99 -1.70 24.65
CA TYR A 201 6.03 -2.48 25.88
C TYR A 201 7.47 -2.68 26.38
N ASN A 202 8.41 -2.84 25.44
CA ASN A 202 9.84 -3.06 25.72
C ASN A 202 10.71 -1.79 25.59
N ALA A 203 10.11 -0.62 25.48
CA ALA A 203 10.85 0.62 25.19
C ALA A 203 11.88 1.00 26.26
N SER A 204 11.71 0.56 27.52
CA SER A 204 12.71 0.81 28.58
C SER A 204 14.00 0.01 28.43
N GLU A 205 13.96 -1.08 27.67
CA GLU A 205 15.09 -2.01 27.47
C GLU A 205 15.76 -1.82 26.11
N LEU A 206 15.12 -1.12 25.17
CA LEU A 206 15.54 -1.00 23.78
C LEU A 206 16.06 0.41 23.44
N PRO A 207 17.10 0.53 22.58
CA PRO A 207 17.77 1.78 22.29
C PRO A 207 17.08 2.55 21.15
N PHE A 208 15.86 3.01 21.36
CA PHE A 208 15.13 3.84 20.39
C PHE A 208 14.13 4.79 21.08
N GLU A 209 13.72 5.82 20.36
CA GLU A 209 12.61 6.68 20.77
C GLU A 209 11.27 6.10 20.34
N SER A 210 10.46 5.66 21.29
CA SER A 210 9.24 4.88 21.05
C SER A 210 8.14 5.64 20.28
N SER A 211 8.20 6.96 20.25
CA SER A 211 7.32 7.81 19.45
C SER A 211 7.76 7.92 17.98
N ARG A 212 9.00 7.53 17.64
CA ARG A 212 9.60 7.67 16.30
C ARG A 212 9.58 6.35 15.52
N VAL A 213 8.41 5.78 15.34
CA VAL A 213 8.20 4.60 14.47
C VAL A 213 7.78 5.06 13.09
N PHE A 214 8.53 4.66 12.06
CA PHE A 214 8.24 4.92 10.66
C PHE A 214 8.00 3.62 9.92
N VAL A 215 6.88 3.55 9.22
CA VAL A 215 6.47 2.38 8.42
C VAL A 215 6.53 2.74 6.95
N PHE A 216 6.99 1.83 6.10
CA PHE A 216 7.13 2.11 4.68
C PHE A 216 6.92 0.87 3.82
N GLY A 217 6.39 1.06 2.60
CA GLY A 217 6.11 -0.04 1.70
C GLY A 217 5.83 0.40 0.27
N PHE A 218 5.81 -0.60 -0.62
CA PHE A 218 5.51 -0.45 -2.04
C PHE A 218 4.21 -1.18 -2.38
N SER A 219 3.45 -0.65 -3.36
CA SER A 219 2.25 -1.32 -3.88
C SER A 219 1.24 -1.62 -2.76
N ALA A 220 0.87 -2.87 -2.55
CA ALA A 220 0.04 -3.31 -1.43
C ALA A 220 0.68 -2.96 -0.06
N GLY A 221 2.01 -3.10 0.07
CA GLY A 221 2.73 -2.67 1.27
C GLY A 221 2.66 -1.16 1.51
N GLY A 222 2.65 -0.37 0.44
CA GLY A 222 2.40 1.07 0.50
C GLY A 222 0.99 1.40 1.00
N GLY A 223 -0.01 0.62 0.55
CA GLY A 223 -1.39 0.73 1.05
C GLY A 223 -1.50 0.42 2.53
N VAL A 224 -0.89 -0.68 3.00
CA VAL A 224 -0.85 -1.03 4.43
C VAL A 224 -0.11 0.03 5.24
N SER A 225 1.02 0.57 4.72
CA SER A 225 1.73 1.70 5.36
C SER A 225 0.82 2.93 5.53
N ALA A 226 0.05 3.28 4.50
CA ALA A 226 -0.89 4.39 4.56
C ALA A 226 -2.00 4.16 5.60
N VAL A 227 -2.55 2.94 5.68
CA VAL A 227 -3.55 2.60 6.71
C VAL A 227 -2.95 2.69 8.11
N MET A 228 -1.73 2.18 8.32
CA MET A 228 -1.02 2.30 9.61
C MET A 228 -0.85 3.76 10.03
N GLY A 229 -0.47 4.64 9.07
CA GLY A 229 -0.32 6.07 9.33
C GLY A 229 -1.63 6.78 9.67
N ALA A 230 -2.75 6.36 9.07
CA ALA A 230 -4.04 7.01 9.22
C ALA A 230 -4.84 6.52 10.45
N SER A 231 -4.60 5.30 10.95
CA SER A 231 -5.50 4.59 11.85
C SER A 231 -4.94 4.32 13.26
N GLY A 232 -3.92 5.08 13.71
CA GLY A 232 -3.34 4.87 15.04
C GLY A 232 -4.39 4.94 16.15
N ASP A 233 -4.34 4.01 17.08
CA ASP A 233 -5.23 3.90 18.26
C ASP A 233 -6.73 3.79 17.95
N ALA A 234 -7.10 3.50 16.72
CA ALA A 234 -8.50 3.40 16.31
C ALA A 234 -9.20 2.21 16.94
N GLU A 235 -10.35 2.47 17.57
CA GLU A 235 -11.11 1.47 18.35
C GLU A 235 -11.64 0.30 17.50
N LEU A 236 -11.81 0.46 16.19
CA LEU A 236 -12.25 -0.64 15.31
C LEU A 236 -11.30 -1.84 15.34
N TYR A 237 -10.03 -1.64 15.65
CA TYR A 237 -9.04 -2.72 15.75
C TYR A 237 -8.99 -3.38 17.14
N ALA A 238 -9.61 -2.81 18.18
CA ALA A 238 -9.50 -3.31 19.54
C ALA A 238 -9.93 -4.79 19.70
N PRO A 239 -11.07 -5.26 19.15
CA PRO A 239 -11.47 -6.66 19.27
C PRO A 239 -10.46 -7.64 18.63
N TYR A 240 -9.83 -7.23 17.54
CA TYR A 240 -8.80 -8.03 16.87
C TYR A 240 -7.52 -8.10 17.68
N LEU A 241 -7.04 -6.97 18.18
CA LEU A 241 -5.84 -6.88 19.02
C LEU A 241 -6.01 -7.68 20.32
N GLU A 242 -7.18 -7.63 20.95
CA GLU A 242 -7.52 -8.44 22.12
C GLU A 242 -7.52 -9.93 21.79
N SER A 243 -8.05 -10.32 20.63
CA SER A 243 -8.16 -11.74 20.25
C SER A 243 -6.80 -12.43 20.14
N ILE A 244 -5.76 -11.72 19.71
CA ILE A 244 -4.39 -12.22 19.63
C ILE A 244 -3.56 -11.94 20.89
N GLY A 245 -4.12 -11.27 21.89
CA GLY A 245 -3.41 -10.89 23.11
C GLY A 245 -2.27 -9.89 22.84
N ALA A 246 -2.51 -8.89 22.01
CA ALA A 246 -1.60 -7.76 21.83
C ALA A 246 -1.51 -6.93 23.11
N ALA A 247 -0.33 -6.41 23.45
CA ALA A 247 -0.15 -5.62 24.66
C ALA A 247 -1.03 -4.36 24.66
N THR A 248 -1.85 -4.18 25.67
CA THR A 248 -2.71 -3.00 25.86
C THR A 248 -2.12 -1.99 26.82
N HIS A 249 -1.27 -2.46 27.74
CA HIS A 249 -0.60 -1.65 28.75
C HIS A 249 0.85 -2.09 28.92
N ASP A 250 1.70 -1.16 29.34
CA ASP A 250 3.07 -1.46 29.75
C ASP A 250 3.11 -2.12 31.16
N ALA A 251 4.30 -2.52 31.58
CA ALA A 251 4.52 -3.13 32.90
C ALA A 251 4.18 -2.19 34.09
N LYS A 252 3.93 -0.91 33.85
CA LYS A 252 3.53 0.10 34.84
C LYS A 252 2.04 0.41 34.81
N GLY A 253 1.29 -0.20 33.88
CA GLY A 253 -0.14 0.03 33.70
C GLY A 253 -0.50 1.23 32.82
N ASN A 254 0.44 1.82 32.09
CA ASN A 254 0.14 2.88 31.13
C ASN A 254 -0.41 2.27 29.84
N LYS A 255 -1.49 2.85 29.29
CA LYS A 255 -2.05 2.43 28.00
C LYS A 255 -0.99 2.56 26.89
N LEU A 256 -0.82 1.52 26.09
CA LEU A 256 0.05 1.51 24.93
C LEU A 256 -0.70 1.98 23.68
N SER A 257 -0.04 2.82 22.90
CA SER A 257 -0.52 3.28 21.60
C SER A 257 0.07 2.44 20.48
N ASP A 258 -0.61 2.35 19.32
CA ASP A 258 -0.07 1.82 18.08
C ASP A 258 0.08 2.91 16.98
N ALA A 259 -0.13 4.18 17.31
CA ALA A 259 0.11 5.29 16.39
C ALA A 259 1.59 5.37 16.00
N ILE A 260 1.88 5.75 14.78
CA ILE A 260 3.24 5.87 14.24
C ILE A 260 3.59 7.33 13.93
N ALA A 261 4.89 7.64 13.83
CA ALA A 261 5.36 8.99 13.52
C ALA A 261 5.20 9.34 12.04
N GLY A 262 5.45 8.38 11.16
CA GLY A 262 5.37 8.63 9.74
C GLY A 262 5.13 7.40 8.89
N SER A 263 4.50 7.63 7.74
CA SER A 263 4.19 6.64 6.70
C SER A 263 4.84 7.05 5.39
N ALA A 264 5.57 6.10 4.76
CA ALA A 264 6.11 6.29 3.42
C ALA A 264 5.56 5.21 2.48
N SER A 265 5.01 5.65 1.35
CA SER A 265 4.34 4.78 0.39
C SER A 265 4.83 5.05 -1.03
N TRP A 266 5.09 3.99 -1.79
CA TRP A 266 5.31 4.05 -3.23
C TRP A 266 4.17 3.31 -3.93
N CYS A 267 3.51 3.98 -4.88
CA CYS A 267 2.40 3.44 -5.67
C CYS A 267 1.36 2.67 -4.83
N PRO A 268 0.80 3.26 -3.75
CA PRO A 268 -0.01 2.54 -2.78
C PRO A 268 -1.30 1.98 -3.38
N ILE A 269 -1.60 0.70 -3.12
CA ILE A 269 -2.89 0.06 -3.43
C ILE A 269 -3.75 0.08 -2.16
N THR A 270 -4.77 0.91 -2.15
CA THR A 270 -5.66 1.10 -0.99
C THR A 270 -6.97 1.77 -1.41
N SER A 271 -7.82 2.19 -0.44
CA SER A 271 -9.12 2.82 -0.67
C SER A 271 -10.06 1.92 -1.49
N PHE A 272 -10.17 0.67 -1.04
CA PHE A 272 -10.88 -0.40 -1.76
C PHE A 272 -12.38 -0.16 -1.95
N ASP A 273 -12.98 0.75 -1.20
CA ASP A 273 -14.36 1.20 -1.39
C ASP A 273 -14.57 1.94 -2.73
N THR A 274 -13.52 2.56 -3.26
CA THR A 274 -13.58 3.39 -4.46
C THR A 274 -12.47 3.13 -5.47
N ALA A 275 -11.53 2.20 -5.18
CA ALA A 275 -10.37 1.94 -6.03
C ALA A 275 -10.75 1.55 -7.47
N ASP A 276 -11.77 0.69 -7.64
CA ASP A 276 -12.27 0.29 -8.96
C ASP A 276 -12.86 1.49 -9.69
N ALA A 277 -13.70 2.28 -9.03
CA ALA A 277 -14.31 3.47 -9.62
C ALA A 277 -13.27 4.54 -10.00
N ALA A 278 -12.24 4.74 -9.16
CA ALA A 278 -11.13 5.64 -9.44
C ALA A 278 -10.28 5.17 -10.64
N TYR A 279 -10.09 3.85 -10.77
CA TYR A 279 -9.38 3.27 -11.89
C TYR A 279 -10.17 3.45 -13.20
N GLU A 280 -11.47 3.15 -13.16
CA GLU A 280 -12.32 3.31 -14.33
C GLU A 280 -12.46 4.77 -14.75
N TRP A 281 -12.54 5.70 -13.79
CA TRP A 281 -12.57 7.13 -14.08
C TRP A 281 -11.28 7.65 -14.72
N ALA A 282 -10.12 7.29 -14.16
CA ALA A 282 -8.84 7.83 -14.62
C ALA A 282 -8.36 7.17 -15.93
N MET A 283 -8.64 5.90 -16.15
CA MET A 283 -8.07 5.10 -17.22
C MET A 283 -9.10 4.23 -17.96
N GLY A 284 -9.92 3.45 -17.24
CA GLY A 284 -10.79 2.44 -17.82
C GLY A 284 -11.81 3.00 -18.83
N GLN A 285 -12.46 4.13 -18.51
CA GLN A 285 -13.43 4.77 -19.41
C GLN A 285 -12.84 5.23 -20.75
N HIS A 286 -11.52 5.31 -20.86
CA HIS A 286 -10.81 5.70 -22.09
C HIS A 286 -10.33 4.49 -22.90
N SER A 287 -10.60 3.25 -22.42
CA SER A 287 -10.25 1.99 -23.07
C SER A 287 -11.49 1.30 -23.64
N SER A 288 -11.35 0.70 -24.82
CA SER A 288 -12.35 -0.17 -25.43
C SER A 288 -11.78 -1.57 -25.70
N ALA A 289 -10.69 -1.94 -25.03
CA ALA A 289 -10.02 -3.21 -25.19
C ALA A 289 -10.52 -4.25 -24.16
N ASP A 290 -10.35 -5.53 -24.48
CA ASP A 290 -10.59 -6.68 -23.61
C ASP A 290 -11.97 -6.66 -22.94
N THR A 291 -12.01 -6.62 -21.62
CA THR A 291 -13.27 -6.64 -20.83
C THR A 291 -14.11 -5.39 -21.03
N ARG A 292 -13.53 -4.30 -21.58
CA ARG A 292 -14.22 -3.03 -21.91
C ARG A 292 -14.62 -2.94 -23.37
N ALA A 293 -14.59 -4.07 -24.12
CA ALA A 293 -15.01 -4.09 -25.51
C ALA A 293 -16.47 -3.63 -25.67
N GLU A 294 -16.75 -2.91 -26.74
CA GLU A 294 -18.11 -2.41 -27.04
C GLU A 294 -19.14 -3.57 -27.05
N GLY A 295 -20.28 -3.35 -26.42
CA GLY A 295 -21.36 -4.33 -26.32
C GLY A 295 -21.24 -5.30 -25.16
N THR A 296 -20.17 -5.27 -24.38
CA THR A 296 -20.04 -6.05 -23.13
C THR A 296 -20.75 -5.34 -21.97
N TRP A 297 -21.23 -6.12 -20.99
CA TRP A 297 -21.80 -5.51 -19.78
C TRP A 297 -20.71 -4.81 -18.93
N ARG A 298 -19.46 -5.29 -19.00
CA ARG A 298 -18.34 -4.69 -18.29
C ARG A 298 -17.94 -3.33 -18.85
N ALA A 299 -18.12 -3.08 -20.16
CA ALA A 299 -17.97 -1.74 -20.72
C ALA A 299 -18.99 -0.77 -20.14
N GLN A 300 -20.22 -1.22 -19.91
CA GLN A 300 -21.26 -0.41 -19.27
C GLN A 300 -20.99 -0.22 -17.78
N LEU A 301 -20.50 -1.24 -17.08
CA LEU A 301 -20.06 -1.15 -15.69
C LEU A 301 -18.91 -0.17 -15.53
N SER A 302 -17.88 -0.22 -16.39
CA SER A 302 -16.77 0.73 -16.42
C SER A 302 -17.26 2.18 -16.49
N SER A 303 -18.18 2.46 -17.41
CA SER A 303 -18.80 3.78 -17.55
C SER A 303 -19.60 4.17 -16.29
N GLY A 304 -20.33 3.22 -15.70
CA GLY A 304 -21.07 3.43 -14.46
C GLY A 304 -20.17 3.76 -13.27
N LEU A 305 -19.08 3.01 -13.12
CA LEU A 305 -18.08 3.23 -12.07
C LEU A 305 -17.38 4.60 -12.24
N ALA A 306 -17.01 4.96 -13.47
CA ALA A 306 -16.42 6.27 -13.76
C ALA A 306 -17.36 7.42 -13.39
N GLY A 307 -18.65 7.30 -13.73
CA GLY A 307 -19.66 8.29 -13.33
C GLY A 307 -19.86 8.37 -11.82
N ALA A 308 -19.92 7.21 -11.15
CA ALA A 308 -20.05 7.14 -9.69
C ALA A 308 -18.84 7.75 -8.99
N TYR A 309 -17.62 7.57 -9.52
CA TYR A 309 -16.42 8.22 -8.97
C TYR A 309 -16.49 9.73 -9.03
N GLY A 310 -16.98 10.32 -10.12
CA GLY A 310 -17.16 11.76 -10.22
C GLY A 310 -18.13 12.33 -9.17
N ALA A 311 -19.25 11.63 -8.97
CA ALA A 311 -20.20 11.98 -7.91
C ALA A 311 -19.57 11.85 -6.51
N TRP A 312 -18.76 10.80 -6.28
CA TRP A 312 -18.04 10.60 -5.03
C TRP A 312 -17.04 11.73 -4.77
N VAL A 313 -16.20 12.12 -5.74
CA VAL A 313 -15.27 13.25 -5.60
C VAL A 313 -16.01 14.51 -5.12
N ASN A 314 -17.15 14.82 -5.73
CA ASN A 314 -17.94 16.00 -5.38
C ASN A 314 -18.53 15.94 -3.95
N SER A 315 -18.63 14.73 -3.37
CA SER A 315 -19.14 14.53 -2.01
C SER A 315 -18.05 14.59 -0.93
N MET A 316 -16.77 14.44 -1.31
CA MET A 316 -15.65 14.24 -0.38
C MET A 316 -15.08 15.51 0.24
N ASP A 317 -15.45 16.69 -0.27
CA ASP A 317 -14.89 17.98 0.16
C ASP A 317 -13.35 18.02 0.13
N LEU A 318 -12.75 17.38 -0.88
CA LEU A 318 -11.31 17.47 -1.12
C LEU A 318 -10.95 18.90 -1.51
N ARG A 319 -9.83 19.41 -1.01
CA ARG A 319 -9.45 20.82 -1.19
C ARG A 319 -8.02 20.97 -1.71
N ASN A 320 -7.78 22.02 -2.50
CA ASN A 320 -6.45 22.43 -2.94
C ASN A 320 -5.69 23.19 -1.83
N ALA A 321 -4.49 23.68 -2.15
CA ALA A 321 -3.67 24.45 -1.22
C ALA A 321 -4.35 25.77 -0.79
N ASP A 322 -5.12 26.38 -1.67
CA ASP A 322 -5.83 27.65 -1.45
C ASP A 322 -7.17 27.47 -0.70
N ASP A 323 -7.46 26.27 -0.22
CA ASP A 323 -8.68 25.88 0.49
C ASP A 323 -9.96 25.89 -0.37
N GLU A 324 -9.81 25.81 -1.68
CA GLU A 324 -10.95 25.71 -2.60
C GLU A 324 -11.33 24.23 -2.77
N GLN A 325 -12.63 23.95 -2.77
CA GLN A 325 -13.14 22.60 -2.98
C GLN A 325 -12.83 22.11 -4.40
N LEU A 326 -12.28 20.92 -4.49
CA LEU A 326 -12.03 20.23 -5.76
C LEU A 326 -13.29 19.49 -6.20
N THR A 327 -13.76 19.78 -7.40
CA THR A 327 -14.99 19.21 -7.96
C THR A 327 -14.80 18.75 -9.40
N LEU A 328 -15.71 17.91 -9.84
CA LEU A 328 -15.84 17.48 -11.22
C LEU A 328 -17.18 17.93 -11.79
N ASP A 329 -17.18 18.42 -13.02
CA ASP A 329 -18.36 18.90 -13.73
C ASP A 329 -19.09 17.72 -14.37
N GLU A 330 -20.39 17.58 -14.11
CA GLU A 330 -21.23 16.59 -14.76
C GLU A 330 -21.60 17.05 -16.17
N SER A 331 -21.24 16.27 -17.17
CA SER A 331 -21.62 16.49 -18.58
C SER A 331 -22.98 15.88 -18.90
N GLU A 332 -23.53 16.23 -20.07
CA GLU A 332 -24.71 15.54 -20.62
C GLU A 332 -24.40 14.03 -20.76
N GLY A 333 -25.14 13.20 -20.05
CA GLY A 333 -24.94 11.74 -20.02
C GLY A 333 -24.26 11.19 -18.77
N GLY A 334 -24.02 12.01 -17.74
CA GLY A 334 -23.51 11.58 -16.44
C GLY A 334 -22.02 11.27 -16.42
N GLN A 335 -21.26 11.82 -17.36
CA GLN A 335 -19.81 11.71 -17.40
C GLN A 335 -19.17 12.91 -16.66
N TYR A 336 -18.05 12.63 -15.99
CA TYR A 336 -17.27 13.61 -15.21
C TYR A 336 -15.82 13.60 -15.70
N THR A 337 -15.46 14.44 -16.66
CA THR A 337 -14.11 14.44 -17.27
C THR A 337 -13.35 15.73 -17.06
N MET A 338 -14.00 16.79 -16.61
CA MET A 338 -13.44 18.13 -16.38
C MET A 338 -13.81 18.64 -15.00
N GLY A 339 -13.15 19.70 -14.57
CA GLY A 339 -13.39 20.39 -13.30
C GLY A 339 -12.10 20.58 -12.50
N SER A 340 -12.19 21.32 -11.41
CA SER A 340 -11.01 21.71 -10.61
C SER A 340 -10.24 20.51 -10.05
N TYR A 341 -10.90 19.37 -9.84
CA TYR A 341 -10.20 18.13 -9.43
C TYR A 341 -9.32 17.56 -10.55
N ALA A 342 -9.84 17.50 -11.78
CA ALA A 342 -9.07 17.05 -12.94
C ALA A 342 -7.90 18.00 -13.21
N ASP A 343 -8.14 19.32 -13.13
CA ASP A 343 -7.10 20.34 -13.31
C ASP A 343 -5.99 20.21 -12.27
N ALA A 344 -6.33 19.94 -11.00
CA ALA A 344 -5.35 19.73 -9.94
C ALA A 344 -4.48 18.48 -10.18
N LEU A 345 -5.04 17.39 -10.72
CA LEU A 345 -4.27 16.20 -11.10
C LEU A 345 -3.34 16.50 -12.28
N ILE A 346 -3.84 17.20 -13.31
CA ILE A 346 -3.04 17.60 -14.49
C ILE A 346 -1.90 18.52 -14.06
N GLU A 347 -2.13 19.44 -13.13
CA GLU A 347 -1.08 20.31 -12.58
C GLU A 347 0.05 19.49 -11.96
N LYS A 348 -0.24 18.49 -11.12
CA LYS A 348 0.77 17.61 -10.52
C LYS A 348 1.54 16.79 -11.56
N ILE A 349 0.87 16.35 -12.62
CA ILE A 349 1.50 15.63 -13.74
C ILE A 349 2.42 16.58 -14.52
N ASN A 350 1.98 17.80 -14.80
CA ASN A 350 2.78 18.82 -15.48
C ASN A 350 4.01 19.23 -14.67
N ASP A 351 3.87 19.36 -13.35
CA ASP A 351 4.99 19.59 -12.43
C ASP A 351 6.00 18.44 -12.47
N ALA A 352 5.53 17.20 -12.49
CA ALA A 352 6.40 16.03 -12.58
C ALA A 352 7.18 15.99 -13.91
N ALA A 353 6.50 16.24 -15.03
CA ALA A 353 7.13 16.27 -16.36
C ALA A 353 8.09 17.47 -16.52
N THR A 354 7.73 18.62 -15.97
CA THR A 354 8.59 19.82 -15.94
C THR A 354 9.84 19.57 -15.09
N HIS A 355 9.67 18.98 -13.91
CA HIS A 355 10.81 18.59 -13.07
C HIS A 355 11.73 17.60 -13.78
N PHE A 356 11.15 16.61 -14.49
CA PHE A 356 11.91 15.63 -15.26
C PHE A 356 12.81 16.31 -16.30
N VAL A 357 12.26 17.20 -17.13
CA VAL A 357 13.04 17.83 -18.19
C VAL A 357 14.12 18.77 -17.68
N GLN A 358 13.88 19.44 -16.57
CA GLN A 358 14.83 20.37 -15.94
C GLN A 358 15.99 19.69 -15.21
N ASN A 359 15.81 18.43 -14.79
CA ASN A 359 16.77 17.73 -13.92
C ASN A 359 17.34 16.45 -14.54
N THR A 360 16.85 16.02 -15.71
CA THR A 360 17.35 14.83 -16.37
C THR A 360 18.40 15.20 -17.42
N PRO A 361 19.64 14.67 -17.29
CA PRO A 361 20.66 14.89 -18.30
C PRO A 361 20.32 14.14 -19.60
N PHE A 362 20.55 14.78 -20.74
CA PHE A 362 20.48 14.14 -22.05
C PHE A 362 21.90 13.95 -22.60
N PRO A 363 22.22 12.83 -23.31
CA PRO A 363 21.30 11.76 -23.74
C PRO A 363 20.67 10.99 -22.58
N TYR A 364 19.35 10.74 -22.69
CA TYR A 364 18.56 10.00 -21.71
C TYR A 364 18.23 8.60 -22.24
N THR A 365 18.50 7.56 -21.44
CA THR A 365 18.11 6.19 -21.76
C THR A 365 16.81 5.86 -21.05
N TYR A 366 15.74 5.76 -21.80
CA TYR A 366 14.47 5.26 -21.30
C TYR A 366 14.43 3.74 -21.39
N THR A 367 14.19 3.08 -20.28
CA THR A 367 13.92 1.66 -20.18
C THR A 367 12.54 1.49 -19.61
N PRO A 368 11.57 0.91 -20.34
CA PRO A 368 10.26 0.58 -19.77
C PRO A 368 10.47 -0.27 -18.52
N GLN A 369 9.88 0.17 -17.41
CA GLN A 369 10.03 -0.51 -16.16
C GLN A 369 8.93 -1.55 -16.03
N HIS A 370 9.31 -2.81 -15.79
CA HIS A 370 8.39 -3.88 -15.43
C HIS A 370 8.10 -3.84 -13.94
N LEU A 371 6.99 -4.47 -13.58
CA LEU A 371 6.59 -4.70 -12.20
C LEU A 371 7.58 -5.67 -11.55
N ASP A 372 8.67 -5.15 -11.01
CA ASP A 372 9.50 -5.89 -10.07
C ASP A 372 8.96 -5.58 -8.68
N ASP A 373 8.56 -6.59 -7.92
CA ASP A 373 8.22 -6.41 -6.50
C ASP A 373 9.52 -6.12 -5.72
N PRO A 374 9.85 -4.85 -5.49
CA PRO A 374 11.07 -4.52 -4.76
C PRO A 374 10.91 -4.95 -3.31
N THR A 375 11.92 -5.62 -2.79
CA THR A 375 11.94 -6.09 -1.42
C THR A 375 12.94 -5.31 -0.59
N PHE A 376 12.50 -4.87 0.58
CA PHE A 376 13.38 -4.26 1.58
C PHE A 376 14.15 -5.32 2.39
N PRO A 377 15.31 -4.99 2.97
CA PRO A 377 16.13 -5.93 3.73
C PRO A 377 15.35 -6.67 4.83
N GLY A 378 15.71 -7.92 5.07
CA GLY A 378 15.09 -8.78 6.07
C GLY A 378 14.09 -9.78 5.52
N ASP A 379 13.73 -9.73 4.23
CA ASP A 379 12.83 -10.69 3.60
C ASP A 379 13.48 -12.08 3.51
N PRO A 380 12.85 -13.13 4.11
CA PRO A 380 13.40 -14.50 4.06
C PRO A 380 13.55 -15.06 2.64
N ASN A 381 12.70 -14.63 1.71
CA ASN A 381 12.76 -15.10 0.33
C ASN A 381 13.96 -14.53 -0.42
N LEU A 382 14.35 -13.27 -0.12
CA LEU A 382 15.59 -12.68 -0.62
C LEU A 382 16.83 -13.45 -0.14
N GLN A 383 16.81 -13.92 1.11
CA GLN A 383 17.92 -14.67 1.69
C GLN A 383 18.14 -15.99 0.94
N SER A 384 17.07 -16.71 0.59
CA SER A 384 17.17 -17.97 -0.14
C SER A 384 17.70 -17.80 -1.57
N THR A 385 17.28 -16.78 -2.28
CA THR A 385 17.74 -16.48 -3.65
C THR A 385 19.19 -16.02 -3.70
N ARG A 386 19.64 -15.21 -2.72
CA ARG A 386 21.03 -14.78 -2.59
C ARG A 386 21.97 -15.93 -2.22
N SER A 387 21.56 -16.79 -1.29
CA SER A 387 22.35 -17.97 -0.91
C SER A 387 22.54 -18.92 -2.08
N ALA A 388 21.51 -19.09 -2.92
CA ALA A 388 21.60 -19.91 -4.14
C ALA A 388 22.52 -19.27 -5.20
N ALA A 389 22.45 -17.94 -5.39
CA ALA A 389 23.30 -17.20 -6.32
C ALA A 389 24.77 -17.16 -5.86
N GLN A 390 25.02 -17.06 -4.55
CA GLN A 390 26.36 -17.08 -3.95
C GLN A 390 26.99 -18.47 -4.03
N ALA A 391 26.20 -19.53 -3.83
CA ALA A 391 26.61 -20.91 -4.03
C ALA A 391 26.91 -21.23 -5.49
N ALA A 392 26.26 -20.55 -6.43
CA ALA A 392 26.49 -20.69 -7.86
C ALA A 392 27.66 -19.84 -8.41
N GLY A 393 28.34 -19.03 -7.57
CA GLY A 393 29.51 -18.24 -7.94
C GLY A 393 29.22 -17.05 -8.89
N VAL A 394 27.96 -16.61 -8.96
CA VAL A 394 27.55 -15.49 -9.81
C VAL A 394 27.57 -14.20 -8.99
N GLY A 395 28.72 -13.52 -9.00
CA GLY A 395 28.84 -12.15 -8.48
C GLY A 395 28.38 -11.13 -9.52
N GLY A 396 27.17 -10.66 -9.42
CA GLY A 396 26.62 -9.57 -10.23
C GLY A 396 25.21 -9.23 -9.73
N ALA A 397 24.83 -7.94 -9.76
CA ALA A 397 23.55 -7.45 -9.30
C ALA A 397 22.40 -8.35 -9.74
N VAL A 398 21.71 -8.98 -8.78
CA VAL A 398 20.58 -9.85 -9.05
C VAL A 398 19.36 -8.96 -9.23
N SER A 399 18.88 -8.88 -10.46
CA SER A 399 17.53 -8.44 -10.80
C SER A 399 16.53 -9.40 -10.13
N ALA A 400 15.56 -8.86 -9.43
CA ALA A 400 14.54 -9.63 -8.72
C ALA A 400 13.50 -10.20 -9.71
N ALA A 401 13.91 -11.21 -10.47
CA ALA A 401 13.03 -11.95 -11.35
C ALA A 401 12.99 -13.41 -10.90
N ASP A 402 12.31 -13.73 -9.82
CA ASP A 402 11.79 -15.08 -9.56
C ASP A 402 11.00 -15.19 -8.25
N SER A 403 9.88 -14.49 -8.13
CA SER A 403 8.91 -14.79 -7.05
C SER A 403 7.60 -15.41 -7.58
N THR A 404 7.56 -15.81 -8.85
CA THR A 404 6.35 -16.37 -9.48
C THR A 404 6.21 -17.88 -9.37
N THR A 405 7.14 -18.61 -8.75
CA THR A 405 7.15 -20.08 -8.75
C THR A 405 6.53 -20.75 -7.51
N ALA A 406 6.06 -20.00 -6.52
CA ALA A 406 5.43 -20.61 -5.34
C ALA A 406 3.89 -20.76 -5.43
N ASP A 407 3.21 -20.12 -6.39
CA ASP A 407 1.73 -20.19 -6.55
C ASP A 407 1.25 -21.13 -7.69
N ALA A 408 2.14 -21.89 -8.34
CA ALA A 408 1.79 -22.74 -9.49
C ALA A 408 1.38 -24.18 -9.15
N ALA A 409 1.30 -24.56 -7.86
CA ALA A 409 1.06 -25.95 -7.46
C ALA A 409 -0.41 -26.31 -7.13
N ALA A 410 -1.39 -25.45 -7.38
CA ALA A 410 -2.76 -25.68 -6.98
C ALA A 410 -3.82 -25.56 -8.09
N SER A 411 -3.48 -25.73 -9.36
CA SER A 411 -4.52 -25.95 -10.38
C SER A 411 -3.97 -26.62 -11.64
N ALA A 412 -3.81 -27.91 -11.59
CA ALA A 412 -3.66 -28.75 -12.78
C ALA A 412 -4.48 -30.03 -12.63
N SER A 413 -5.68 -30.02 -13.16
CA SER A 413 -6.28 -31.23 -13.70
C SER A 413 -7.40 -30.90 -14.71
N ALA A 414 -7.31 -31.60 -15.85
CA ALA A 414 -8.24 -31.74 -16.97
C ALA A 414 -8.18 -30.61 -18.02
N ASP A 415 -8.04 -30.84 -19.27
CA ASP A 415 -7.84 -32.04 -20.11
C ASP A 415 -7.37 -31.56 -21.50
N ALA A 416 -6.58 -32.35 -22.15
CA ALA A 416 -5.99 -32.09 -23.46
C ALA A 416 -6.96 -32.44 -24.61
N THR A 417 -6.88 -31.76 -25.76
CA THR A 417 -6.64 -32.34 -27.10
C THR A 417 -6.93 -31.32 -28.19
N GLY A 418 -6.09 -31.31 -29.25
CA GLY A 418 -6.46 -30.78 -30.56
C GLY A 418 -5.39 -29.92 -31.25
N GLU A 419 -4.52 -30.56 -31.88
CA GLU A 419 -3.79 -30.47 -33.15
C GLU A 419 -3.67 -29.13 -33.91
N ALA A 420 -2.49 -29.02 -34.46
CA ALA A 420 -1.93 -27.98 -35.32
C ALA A 420 -2.62 -27.88 -36.70
N ASP A 421 -2.55 -26.70 -37.30
CA ASP A 421 -2.08 -26.62 -38.70
C ASP A 421 -1.48 -25.25 -39.04
N ALA A 422 -0.46 -25.29 -39.88
CA ALA A 422 0.32 -24.17 -40.37
C ALA A 422 -0.15 -23.76 -41.75
N SER A 423 -0.13 -22.46 -42.08
CA SER A 423 0.14 -22.02 -43.46
C SER A 423 0.59 -20.56 -43.53
N ASP A 424 1.71 -20.41 -44.11
CA ASP A 424 2.44 -19.38 -44.80
C ASP A 424 1.59 -18.47 -45.70
N GLU A 425 1.84 -17.15 -45.69
CA GLU A 425 1.96 -16.37 -46.95
C GLU A 425 2.53 -14.96 -46.74
N THR A 426 3.45 -14.64 -47.56
CA THR A 426 4.21 -13.42 -47.74
C THR A 426 3.41 -12.29 -48.40
N GLY A 427 3.66 -11.05 -47.94
CA GLY A 427 3.18 -9.84 -48.60
C GLY A 427 4.07 -8.63 -48.36
N THR A 428 4.89 -8.31 -49.35
CA THR A 428 5.75 -7.12 -49.41
C THR A 428 4.95 -5.85 -49.68
N GLY A 429 5.21 -4.81 -48.89
CA GLY A 429 4.71 -3.45 -49.14
C GLY A 429 5.63 -2.41 -48.56
N THR A 430 6.46 -1.81 -49.45
CA THR A 430 7.33 -0.69 -49.14
C THR A 430 6.57 0.61 -49.00
N ALA A 431 6.74 1.32 -47.87
CA ALA A 431 6.48 2.74 -47.75
C ALA A 431 7.62 3.41 -46.98
N ALA A 432 8.17 4.45 -47.59
CA ALA A 432 9.32 5.19 -47.11
C ALA A 432 8.95 6.05 -45.90
N ALA A 433 9.68 5.90 -44.80
CA ALA A 433 9.64 6.76 -43.64
C ALA A 433 10.92 7.61 -43.58
N THR A 434 10.73 8.89 -43.36
CA THR A 434 11.78 9.89 -43.17
C THR A 434 12.40 9.74 -41.77
N ASP A 435 13.73 9.69 -41.75
CA ASP A 435 14.59 9.49 -40.58
C ASP A 435 14.39 10.52 -39.48
N ALA A 436 13.94 10.04 -38.33
CA ALA A 436 14.29 10.62 -37.02
C ALA A 436 15.18 9.58 -36.32
N ALA A 437 16.48 9.86 -36.24
CA ALA A 437 17.48 8.91 -35.78
C ALA A 437 17.32 8.60 -34.27
N ALA A 438 16.68 7.47 -33.95
CA ALA A 438 16.80 6.79 -32.66
C ALA A 438 17.81 5.65 -32.83
N THR A 439 18.92 5.70 -32.10
CA THR A 439 19.93 4.64 -32.16
C THR A 439 19.55 3.56 -31.13
N THR A 440 19.13 2.39 -31.61
CA THR A 440 18.89 1.22 -30.80
C THR A 440 20.18 0.42 -30.61
N THR A 441 20.65 0.30 -29.37
CA THR A 441 21.75 -0.60 -29.02
C THR A 441 21.22 -1.88 -28.43
N SER A 442 21.43 -3.01 -29.11
CA SER A 442 21.11 -4.35 -28.63
C SER A 442 22.24 -4.86 -27.74
N ALA A 443 22.01 -5.08 -26.48
CA ALA A 443 22.93 -5.84 -25.63
C ALA A 443 22.56 -7.32 -25.69
N SER A 444 23.42 -8.13 -26.32
CA SER A 444 23.26 -9.58 -26.41
C SER A 444 23.76 -10.25 -25.12
N SER A 445 22.88 -10.87 -24.36
CA SER A 445 23.23 -11.94 -23.43
C SER A 445 22.32 -13.14 -23.67
N GLN A 446 22.95 -14.26 -24.01
CA GLN A 446 22.27 -15.55 -24.16
C GLN A 446 21.87 -16.05 -22.76
N LEU A 447 20.58 -16.02 -22.44
CA LEU A 447 19.94 -16.96 -21.51
C LEU A 447 18.44 -17.02 -21.84
N THR A 448 17.95 -18.20 -21.84
CA THR A 448 16.65 -18.72 -22.23
C THR A 448 15.44 -17.93 -21.75
N GLY A 449 14.60 -17.47 -22.68
CA GLY A 449 13.15 -17.38 -22.46
C GLY A 449 12.60 -16.10 -21.81
N THR A 450 13.37 -15.03 -21.64
CA THR A 450 12.86 -13.73 -21.15
C THR A 450 12.71 -12.75 -22.31
N THR A 451 11.55 -12.13 -22.42
CA THR A 451 11.31 -11.01 -23.35
C THR A 451 12.28 -9.89 -22.99
N GLN A 452 13.21 -9.58 -23.90
CA GLN A 452 14.18 -8.50 -23.66
C GLN A 452 13.47 -7.16 -23.66
N VAL A 453 13.55 -6.42 -22.57
CA VAL A 453 13.09 -5.03 -22.52
C VAL A 453 14.06 -4.17 -23.34
N GLN A 454 13.55 -3.54 -24.39
CA GLN A 454 14.36 -2.71 -25.28
C GLN A 454 14.43 -1.29 -24.74
N SER A 455 15.63 -0.83 -24.38
CA SER A 455 15.87 0.56 -24.00
C SER A 455 15.96 1.46 -25.22
N THR A 456 15.44 2.68 -25.11
CA THR A 456 15.52 3.71 -26.14
C THR A 456 16.36 4.88 -25.64
N ILE A 457 17.31 5.35 -26.46
CA ILE A 457 18.15 6.52 -26.14
C ILE A 457 17.60 7.75 -26.86
N TYR A 458 17.38 8.81 -26.11
CA TYR A 458 16.96 10.12 -26.62
C TYR A 458 18.09 11.13 -26.41
N ASP A 459 18.62 11.68 -27.52
CA ASP A 459 19.75 12.61 -27.47
C ASP A 459 19.39 13.95 -26.82
N THR A 460 18.15 14.37 -26.92
CA THR A 460 17.65 15.64 -26.39
C THR A 460 16.24 15.50 -25.81
N ALA A 461 15.85 16.41 -24.93
CA ALA A 461 14.48 16.51 -24.43
C ALA A 461 13.48 16.71 -25.58
N SER A 462 13.85 17.49 -26.60
CA SER A 462 12.98 17.69 -27.78
C SER A 462 12.70 16.38 -28.52
N ASN A 463 13.71 15.49 -28.68
CA ASN A 463 13.55 14.19 -29.31
C ASN A 463 12.66 13.27 -28.47
N TYR A 464 12.81 13.32 -27.15
CA TYR A 464 11.97 12.57 -26.22
C TYR A 464 10.48 12.94 -26.33
N PHE A 465 10.16 14.24 -26.24
CA PHE A 465 8.77 14.70 -26.37
C PHE A 465 8.21 14.57 -27.79
N ALA A 466 9.07 14.69 -28.82
CA ALA A 466 8.66 14.40 -30.19
C ALA A 466 8.29 12.92 -30.39
N ALA A 467 9.00 12.01 -29.73
CA ALA A 467 8.65 10.58 -29.76
C ALA A 467 7.33 10.29 -29.04
N LEU A 468 7.04 10.95 -27.91
CA LEU A 468 5.76 10.83 -27.21
C LEU A 468 4.58 11.37 -28.03
N ASN A 469 4.83 12.32 -28.93
CA ASN A 469 3.84 12.91 -29.85
C ASN A 469 3.85 12.26 -31.24
N SER A 470 4.45 11.07 -31.41
CA SER A 470 4.68 10.50 -32.75
C SER A 470 3.40 10.14 -33.51
N ASP A 471 2.34 9.77 -32.81
CA ASP A 471 1.03 9.38 -33.35
C ASP A 471 -0.03 10.47 -33.17
N TYR A 472 0.04 11.24 -32.10
CA TYR A 472 -0.89 12.32 -31.76
C TYR A 472 -0.19 13.37 -30.90
N HIS A 473 -0.52 14.66 -31.11
CA HIS A 473 0.03 15.75 -30.30
C HIS A 473 -0.78 15.93 -29.03
N TRP A 474 -0.29 15.37 -27.93
CA TRP A 474 -0.99 15.38 -26.63
C TRP A 474 -0.19 16.03 -25.50
N ILE A 475 1.08 16.35 -25.74
CA ILE A 475 1.97 16.96 -24.75
C ILE A 475 2.76 18.09 -25.39
N ASP A 476 2.72 19.28 -24.80
CA ASP A 476 3.48 20.45 -25.21
C ASP A 476 4.78 20.57 -24.43
N TYR A 477 5.91 20.66 -25.12
CA TYR A 477 7.21 20.96 -24.54
C TYR A 477 7.72 22.33 -24.99
N ASN A 478 7.93 23.22 -24.03
CA ASN A 478 8.51 24.54 -24.26
C ASN A 478 10.02 24.54 -24.02
N LEU A 479 10.82 24.40 -25.09
CA LEU A 479 12.28 24.33 -25.03
C LEU A 479 12.94 25.54 -24.33
N LYS A 480 12.35 26.75 -24.43
CA LYS A 480 12.96 27.96 -23.83
C LYS A 480 12.74 28.06 -22.32
N ARG A 481 11.62 27.55 -21.85
CA ARG A 481 11.24 27.58 -20.42
C ARG A 481 11.51 26.27 -19.73
N GLU A 482 11.80 25.22 -20.51
CA GLU A 482 11.91 23.83 -20.04
C GLU A 482 10.68 23.40 -19.21
N THR A 483 9.49 23.72 -19.74
CA THR A 483 8.20 23.38 -19.12
C THR A 483 7.42 22.44 -20.02
N VAL A 484 6.61 21.59 -19.40
CA VAL A 484 5.78 20.59 -20.07
C VAL A 484 4.33 20.78 -19.67
N SER A 485 3.42 20.58 -20.63
CA SER A 485 1.97 20.62 -20.40
C SER A 485 1.29 19.46 -21.13
N VAL A 486 0.63 18.60 -20.36
CA VAL A 486 -0.25 17.53 -20.84
C VAL A 486 -1.62 18.11 -21.13
N GLN A 487 -2.25 17.71 -22.25
CA GLN A 487 -3.52 18.28 -22.69
C GLN A 487 -4.71 17.84 -21.82
N SER A 488 -4.73 16.55 -21.42
CA SER A 488 -5.82 16.00 -20.60
C SER A 488 -5.41 14.68 -19.93
N LEU A 489 -6.16 14.26 -18.91
CA LEU A 489 -6.00 12.93 -18.30
C LEU A 489 -6.33 11.82 -19.29
N ARG A 490 -7.27 12.04 -20.21
CA ARG A 490 -7.58 11.10 -21.29
C ARG A 490 -6.37 10.83 -22.17
N ASP A 491 -5.67 11.91 -22.58
CA ASP A 491 -4.49 11.76 -23.44
C ASP A 491 -3.38 11.01 -22.68
N LEU A 492 -3.15 11.32 -21.41
CA LEU A 492 -2.22 10.56 -20.55
C LEU A 492 -2.59 9.07 -20.51
N ALA A 493 -3.86 8.75 -20.26
CA ALA A 493 -4.35 7.38 -20.21
C ALA A 493 -4.23 6.67 -21.57
N THR A 494 -4.39 7.38 -22.67
CA THR A 494 -4.30 6.79 -24.01
C THR A 494 -2.86 6.48 -24.42
N HIS A 495 -1.91 7.35 -24.08
CA HIS A 495 -0.56 7.29 -24.65
C HIS A 495 0.51 6.67 -23.74
N VAL A 496 0.43 6.86 -22.43
CA VAL A 496 1.49 6.40 -21.49
C VAL A 496 0.99 5.70 -20.24
N ARG A 497 -0.32 5.71 -19.98
CA ARG A 497 -0.92 5.07 -18.80
C ARG A 497 -2.19 4.28 -19.16
N PRO A 498 -2.12 3.35 -20.12
CA PRO A 498 -3.30 2.60 -20.55
C PRO A 498 -3.88 1.75 -19.40
N ALA A 499 -5.19 1.48 -19.46
CA ALA A 499 -5.85 0.57 -18.53
C ALA A 499 -5.45 -0.88 -18.86
N GLU A 500 -4.38 -1.37 -18.26
CA GLU A 500 -3.87 -2.74 -18.44
C GLU A 500 -4.63 -3.77 -17.62
N MET A 501 -5.26 -3.36 -16.52
CA MET A 501 -6.08 -4.24 -15.70
C MET A 501 -7.48 -4.40 -16.31
N PRO A 502 -8.13 -5.57 -16.18
CA PRO A 502 -9.53 -5.75 -16.62
C PRO A 502 -10.47 -4.82 -15.87
N CYS A 503 -11.70 -4.67 -16.36
CA CYS A 503 -12.74 -3.88 -15.68
C CYS A 503 -12.97 -4.43 -14.26
N SER A 504 -13.08 -3.53 -13.31
CA SER A 504 -13.05 -3.80 -11.87
C SER A 504 -11.79 -4.55 -11.46
N PRO A 505 -10.61 -3.89 -11.50
CA PRO A 505 -9.35 -4.58 -11.27
C PRO A 505 -9.21 -5.18 -9.87
N PHE A 506 -9.87 -4.60 -8.87
CA PHE A 506 -9.72 -4.99 -7.46
C PHE A 506 -10.87 -5.89 -6.98
N ASP A 507 -12.12 -5.63 -7.33
CA ASP A 507 -13.27 -6.50 -7.04
C ASP A 507 -13.81 -7.15 -8.32
N ARG A 508 -13.09 -8.12 -8.85
CA ARG A 508 -13.45 -8.75 -10.13
C ARG A 508 -14.76 -9.51 -10.05
N PRO A 509 -15.60 -9.47 -11.10
CA PRO A 509 -16.86 -10.21 -11.16
C PRO A 509 -16.72 -11.71 -10.93
N ASP A 510 -15.60 -12.31 -11.30
CA ASP A 510 -15.27 -13.73 -11.10
C ASP A 510 -14.54 -14.01 -9.79
N ARG A 511 -14.36 -13.02 -8.93
CA ARG A 511 -13.60 -13.05 -7.67
C ARG A 511 -12.14 -13.51 -7.83
N SER A 512 -11.54 -13.36 -9.00
CA SER A 512 -10.19 -13.87 -9.29
C SER A 512 -9.08 -12.92 -8.82
N SER A 513 -9.39 -11.70 -8.37
CA SER A 513 -8.38 -10.75 -7.93
C SER A 513 -7.75 -11.15 -6.60
N LYS A 514 -6.52 -10.70 -6.37
CA LYS A 514 -5.86 -10.85 -5.07
C LYS A 514 -6.55 -10.04 -3.96
N THR A 515 -7.28 -9.00 -4.33
CA THR A 515 -8.06 -8.20 -3.38
C THR A 515 -9.35 -8.94 -2.97
N ASN A 516 -9.99 -9.69 -3.87
CA ASN A 516 -11.07 -10.60 -3.47
C ASN A 516 -10.59 -11.63 -2.43
N GLN A 517 -9.33 -12.11 -2.56
CA GLN A 517 -8.72 -12.98 -1.54
C GLN A 517 -8.45 -12.25 -0.23
N LEU A 518 -8.07 -10.98 -0.26
CA LEU A 518 -7.89 -10.16 0.94
C LEU A 518 -9.17 -10.05 1.77
N PHE A 519 -10.31 -9.98 1.10
CA PHE A 519 -11.62 -9.90 1.75
C PHE A 519 -12.28 -11.26 1.98
N GLY A 520 -11.63 -12.38 1.62
CA GLY A 520 -12.08 -13.73 1.96
C GLY A 520 -12.24 -13.96 3.46
N ILE A 521 -13.00 -14.97 3.86
CA ILE A 521 -13.31 -15.33 5.24
C ILE A 521 -13.22 -16.85 5.41
N GLY A 522 -12.19 -17.33 6.12
CA GLY A 522 -12.03 -18.75 6.39
C GLY A 522 -11.93 -19.59 5.11
N GLU A 523 -12.82 -20.57 4.96
CA GLU A 523 -12.86 -21.45 3.78
C GLU A 523 -13.38 -20.75 2.51
N GLU A 524 -14.13 -19.66 2.65
CA GLU A 524 -14.55 -18.81 1.53
C GLU A 524 -13.42 -17.85 1.19
N SER A 525 -12.42 -18.36 0.48
CA SER A 525 -11.15 -17.70 0.24
C SER A 525 -11.24 -16.43 -0.63
N THR A 526 -12.36 -16.21 -1.35
CA THR A 526 -12.56 -15.04 -2.21
C THR A 526 -13.99 -14.52 -2.07
N LEU A 527 -14.14 -13.23 -1.81
CA LEU A 527 -15.45 -12.58 -1.69
C LEU A 527 -15.45 -11.24 -2.41
N HIS A 528 -16.63 -10.81 -2.86
CA HIS A 528 -16.87 -9.42 -3.25
C HIS A 528 -16.90 -8.53 -2.01
N PHE A 529 -16.39 -7.30 -2.17
CA PHE A 529 -16.26 -6.35 -1.08
C PHE A 529 -16.69 -4.91 -1.46
N ASN A 530 -16.79 -4.61 -2.76
CA ASN A 530 -17.09 -3.28 -3.26
C ASN A 530 -18.61 -3.05 -3.31
N ALA A 531 -19.14 -2.33 -2.32
CA ALA A 531 -20.57 -2.05 -2.21
C ALA A 531 -21.08 -1.18 -3.38
N LEU A 532 -20.29 -0.20 -3.84
CA LEU A 532 -20.65 0.67 -4.96
C LEU A 532 -20.82 -0.14 -6.26
N GLU A 533 -19.92 -1.07 -6.52
CA GLU A 533 -20.01 -1.95 -7.68
C GLU A 533 -21.22 -2.88 -7.60
N GLY A 534 -21.45 -3.48 -6.43
CA GLY A 534 -22.62 -4.32 -6.18
C GLY A 534 -23.93 -3.59 -6.46
N GLU A 535 -24.07 -2.35 -6.02
CA GLU A 535 -25.25 -1.52 -6.30
C GLU A 535 -25.42 -1.24 -7.80
N LEU A 536 -24.33 -0.91 -8.50
CA LEU A 536 -24.38 -0.67 -9.94
C LEU A 536 -24.79 -1.94 -10.70
N VAL A 537 -24.27 -3.10 -10.31
CA VAL A 537 -24.58 -4.39 -10.93
C VAL A 537 -26.05 -4.74 -10.71
N GLU A 538 -26.55 -4.69 -9.47
CA GLU A 538 -27.95 -4.98 -9.14
C GLU A 538 -28.91 -4.04 -9.88
N LYS A 539 -28.66 -2.73 -9.83
CA LYS A 539 -29.51 -1.70 -10.45
C LYS A 539 -29.61 -1.84 -11.98
N ASN A 540 -28.53 -2.25 -12.64
CA ASN A 540 -28.45 -2.33 -14.08
C ASN A 540 -28.56 -3.78 -14.63
N ALA A 541 -28.84 -4.79 -13.80
CA ALA A 541 -28.90 -6.19 -14.18
C ALA A 541 -29.79 -6.44 -15.41
N SER A 542 -30.96 -5.79 -15.47
CA SER A 542 -31.88 -5.92 -16.62
C SER A 542 -31.31 -5.35 -17.93
N VAL A 543 -30.46 -4.35 -17.85
CA VAL A 543 -29.76 -3.77 -19.02
C VAL A 543 -28.61 -4.68 -19.42
N TYR A 544 -27.82 -5.14 -18.44
CA TYR A 544 -26.69 -6.04 -18.64
C TYR A 544 -27.10 -7.39 -19.21
N ALA A 545 -28.32 -7.88 -18.88
CA ALA A 545 -28.87 -9.11 -19.41
C ALA A 545 -29.01 -9.14 -20.95
N SER A 546 -28.92 -8.00 -21.62
CA SER A 546 -28.88 -7.92 -23.08
C SER A 546 -27.47 -8.20 -23.66
N CYS A 547 -26.44 -8.21 -22.85
CA CYS A 547 -25.06 -8.45 -23.26
C CYS A 547 -24.73 -9.95 -23.25
N SER A 548 -23.93 -10.40 -24.22
CA SER A 548 -23.62 -11.83 -24.40
C SER A 548 -22.69 -12.40 -23.34
N ASP A 549 -21.94 -11.57 -22.64
CA ASP A 549 -21.00 -11.92 -21.56
C ASP A 549 -21.61 -11.75 -20.15
N TRP A 550 -22.92 -11.49 -20.05
CA TRP A 550 -23.63 -11.42 -18.78
C TRP A 550 -24.04 -12.82 -18.28
N ASP A 551 -23.83 -13.05 -17.00
CA ASP A 551 -24.37 -14.21 -16.27
C ASP A 551 -25.33 -13.71 -15.18
N ALA A 552 -26.52 -14.29 -15.09
CA ALA A 552 -27.54 -13.87 -14.13
C ALA A 552 -27.13 -14.06 -12.67
N SER A 553 -26.14 -14.90 -12.38
CA SER A 553 -25.58 -15.08 -11.04
C SER A 553 -24.90 -13.82 -10.52
N PHE A 554 -24.42 -12.93 -11.40
CA PHE A 554 -23.80 -11.67 -10.99
C PHE A 554 -24.79 -10.73 -10.28
N GLU A 555 -26.09 -10.77 -10.63
CA GLU A 555 -27.10 -9.87 -10.06
C GLU A 555 -27.11 -9.86 -8.51
N THR A 556 -26.87 -11.01 -7.89
CA THR A 556 -26.90 -11.16 -6.42
C THR A 556 -25.55 -11.49 -5.79
N ALA A 557 -24.50 -11.63 -6.59
CA ALA A 557 -23.19 -12.09 -6.11
C ALA A 557 -22.61 -11.17 -5.05
N TRP A 558 -22.63 -9.86 -5.30
CA TRP A 558 -22.13 -8.86 -4.34
C TRP A 558 -22.97 -8.78 -3.08
N SER A 559 -24.29 -8.71 -3.19
CA SER A 559 -25.18 -8.60 -2.02
C SER A 559 -25.07 -9.80 -1.08
N LEU A 560 -24.87 -11.00 -1.62
CA LEU A 560 -24.63 -12.22 -0.83
C LEU A 560 -23.29 -12.17 -0.08
N ASP A 561 -22.23 -11.70 -0.72
CA ASP A 561 -20.91 -11.62 -0.11
C ASP A 561 -20.80 -10.46 0.90
N LEU A 562 -21.36 -9.30 0.56
CA LEU A 562 -21.38 -8.13 1.44
C LEU A 562 -22.16 -8.37 2.75
N ALA A 563 -23.10 -9.30 2.76
CA ALA A 563 -23.84 -9.69 3.96
C ALA A 563 -23.05 -10.56 4.94
N LYS A 564 -21.89 -11.07 4.54
CA LYS A 564 -21.05 -11.95 5.38
C LYS A 564 -20.27 -11.18 6.43
N THR A 565 -20.00 -11.86 7.53
CA THR A 565 -19.17 -11.35 8.62
C THR A 565 -18.02 -12.31 8.92
N ASP A 566 -16.90 -11.79 9.38
CA ASP A 566 -15.76 -12.62 9.78
C ASP A 566 -15.98 -13.35 11.13
N SER A 567 -14.95 -14.03 11.63
CA SER A 567 -14.99 -14.78 12.89
C SER A 567 -15.30 -13.90 14.11
N LEU A 568 -14.96 -12.61 14.08
CA LEU A 568 -15.24 -11.63 15.11
C LEU A 568 -16.57 -10.88 14.89
N LYS A 569 -17.36 -11.32 13.90
CA LYS A 569 -18.66 -10.72 13.51
C LYS A 569 -18.54 -9.30 12.94
N THR A 570 -17.37 -8.94 12.44
CA THR A 570 -17.17 -7.69 11.73
C THR A 570 -17.75 -7.78 10.31
N THR A 571 -18.53 -6.78 9.92
CA THR A 571 -19.17 -6.73 8.60
C THR A 571 -18.14 -6.46 7.50
N MET A 572 -18.47 -6.83 6.26
CA MET A 572 -17.61 -6.53 5.11
C MET A 572 -17.33 -5.04 4.98
N ALA A 573 -18.34 -4.19 5.10
CA ALA A 573 -18.17 -2.74 5.06
C ALA A 573 -17.15 -2.23 6.09
N THR A 574 -17.25 -2.68 7.33
CA THR A 574 -16.28 -2.29 8.38
C THR A 574 -14.87 -2.80 8.07
N ARG A 575 -14.73 -4.00 7.51
CA ARG A 575 -13.41 -4.53 7.09
C ARG A 575 -12.80 -3.70 5.95
N VAL A 576 -13.63 -3.20 5.02
CA VAL A 576 -13.21 -2.26 3.96
C VAL A 576 -12.77 -0.93 4.58
N ASP A 577 -13.56 -0.37 5.50
CA ASP A 577 -13.23 0.87 6.23
C ASP A 577 -11.88 0.75 6.95
N MET A 578 -11.62 -0.39 7.61
CA MET A 578 -10.36 -0.67 8.31
C MET A 578 -9.15 -0.76 7.36
N MET A 579 -9.35 -0.97 6.09
CA MET A 579 -8.29 -0.99 5.06
C MET A 579 -8.26 0.28 4.20
N ASN A 580 -9.00 1.32 4.58
CA ASN A 580 -9.12 2.58 3.84
C ASN A 580 -8.53 3.75 4.64
N PRO A 581 -7.37 4.33 4.25
CA PRO A 581 -6.83 5.49 4.94
C PRO A 581 -7.75 6.71 4.87
N LEU A 582 -8.49 6.91 3.77
CA LEU A 582 -9.43 8.03 3.64
C LEU A 582 -10.59 7.97 4.64
N TYR A 583 -10.95 6.77 5.11
CA TYR A 583 -11.96 6.60 6.17
C TYR A 583 -11.62 7.41 7.43
N TRP A 584 -10.32 7.52 7.74
CA TRP A 584 -9.81 8.24 8.90
C TRP A 584 -9.47 9.71 8.60
N LEU A 585 -9.19 10.04 7.33
CA LEU A 585 -8.62 11.32 6.90
C LEU A 585 -9.66 12.29 6.36
N SER A 586 -10.83 11.85 5.92
CA SER A 586 -11.84 12.72 5.32
C SER A 586 -13.10 12.82 6.15
N GLY A 587 -13.58 14.05 6.34
CA GLY A 587 -14.83 14.36 7.05
C GLY A 587 -16.10 13.79 6.41
N ALA A 588 -16.00 13.21 5.22
CA ALA A 588 -17.10 12.49 4.57
C ALA A 588 -17.35 11.11 5.19
N TYR A 589 -16.38 10.55 5.93
CA TYR A 589 -16.48 9.25 6.58
C TYR A 589 -16.68 9.35 8.10
N ALA A 590 -17.31 8.34 8.67
CA ALA A 590 -17.57 8.27 10.11
C ALA A 590 -16.30 8.14 10.97
N GLY A 591 -15.21 7.64 10.41
CA GLY A 591 -13.92 7.46 11.09
C GLY A 591 -13.09 8.74 11.23
N TYR A 592 -13.49 9.84 10.60
CA TYR A 592 -12.74 11.10 10.69
C TYR A 592 -12.59 11.57 12.14
N GLY A 593 -11.34 11.86 12.53
CA GLY A 593 -11.02 12.29 13.89
C GLY A 593 -11.14 11.21 14.97
N GLN A 594 -11.35 9.94 14.58
CA GLN A 594 -11.44 8.81 15.52
C GLN A 594 -10.12 8.03 15.67
N ALA A 595 -9.04 8.54 15.10
CA ALA A 595 -7.73 7.91 15.12
C ALA A 595 -6.61 8.94 15.32
N SER A 596 -5.46 8.46 15.77
CA SER A 596 -4.21 9.23 15.85
C SER A 596 -3.49 9.14 14.50
N VAL A 597 -3.56 10.19 13.70
CA VAL A 597 -2.94 10.25 12.38
C VAL A 597 -1.46 10.59 12.50
N ALA A 598 -0.61 9.91 11.72
CA ALA A 598 0.83 10.18 11.67
C ALA A 598 1.12 11.62 11.24
N ALA A 599 2.13 12.24 11.84
CA ALA A 599 2.50 13.62 11.56
C ALA A 599 3.23 13.79 10.21
N HIS A 600 3.90 12.73 9.71
CA HIS A 600 4.80 12.81 8.55
C HIS A 600 4.38 11.82 7.46
N TRP A 601 4.27 12.31 6.23
CA TRP A 601 3.83 11.51 5.10
C TRP A 601 4.70 11.68 3.88
N ARG A 602 5.06 10.56 3.26
CA ARG A 602 5.78 10.51 2.00
C ARG A 602 5.04 9.59 1.04
N ILE A 603 4.54 10.14 -0.06
CA ILE A 603 3.73 9.42 -1.05
C ILE A 603 4.37 9.66 -2.41
N ASN A 604 4.93 8.61 -3.00
CA ASN A 604 5.47 8.66 -4.35
C ASN A 604 4.66 7.78 -5.29
N GLU A 605 4.51 8.18 -6.54
CA GLU A 605 3.92 7.33 -7.56
C GLU A 605 4.56 7.55 -8.92
N GLY A 606 4.54 6.53 -9.77
CA GLY A 606 4.91 6.67 -11.17
C GLY A 606 3.77 7.31 -11.97
N VAL A 607 4.07 8.35 -12.75
CA VAL A 607 3.05 8.95 -13.63
C VAL A 607 2.59 7.98 -14.72
N PHE A 608 3.41 6.99 -15.09
CA PHE A 608 3.12 5.98 -16.12
C PHE A 608 2.61 4.66 -15.50
N ASP A 609 2.15 4.68 -14.26
CA ASP A 609 1.63 3.50 -13.55
C ASP A 609 0.26 3.08 -14.11
N SER A 610 0.20 1.95 -14.82
CA SER A 610 -1.01 1.38 -15.41
C SER A 610 -1.81 0.47 -14.46
N TYR A 611 -1.33 0.22 -13.24
CA TYR A 611 -1.93 -0.71 -12.28
C TYR A 611 -2.74 -0.01 -11.19
N VAL A 612 -2.39 1.23 -10.82
CA VAL A 612 -3.07 2.00 -9.77
C VAL A 612 -3.56 3.32 -10.34
N SER A 613 -4.75 3.74 -9.93
CA SER A 613 -5.25 5.07 -10.30
C SER A 613 -4.40 6.19 -9.68
N PRO A 614 -4.05 7.25 -10.43
CA PRO A 614 -3.36 8.43 -9.89
C PRO A 614 -4.20 9.12 -8.80
N CYS A 615 -5.50 8.89 -8.80
CA CYS A 615 -6.43 9.44 -7.82
C CYS A 615 -6.17 8.93 -6.41
N THR A 616 -5.71 7.66 -6.25
CA THR A 616 -5.51 7.06 -4.92
C THR A 616 -4.49 7.83 -4.10
N SER A 617 -3.31 8.10 -4.66
CA SER A 617 -2.26 8.89 -4.00
C SER A 617 -2.65 10.36 -3.84
N ALA A 618 -3.25 10.95 -4.88
CA ALA A 618 -3.65 12.36 -4.87
C ALA A 618 -4.73 12.64 -3.82
N ASN A 619 -5.76 11.78 -3.71
CA ASN A 619 -6.82 11.94 -2.70
C ASN A 619 -6.27 11.90 -1.27
N MET A 620 -5.35 10.98 -0.99
CA MET A 620 -4.67 10.94 0.30
C MET A 620 -3.89 12.24 0.55
N ALA A 621 -3.14 12.72 -0.45
CA ALA A 621 -2.37 13.94 -0.31
C ALA A 621 -3.25 15.18 -0.07
N PHE A 622 -4.38 15.29 -0.78
CA PHE A 622 -5.36 16.38 -0.57
C PHE A 622 -5.97 16.31 0.84
N ALA A 623 -6.42 15.14 1.29
CA ALA A 623 -7.01 14.97 2.61
C ALA A 623 -5.97 15.27 3.73
N LEU A 624 -4.76 14.74 3.62
CA LEU A 624 -3.69 14.93 4.58
C LEU A 624 -3.23 16.39 4.68
N SER A 625 -3.20 17.12 3.55
CA SER A 625 -2.78 18.53 3.53
C SER A 625 -3.68 19.45 4.36
N LYS A 626 -4.87 18.99 4.71
CA LYS A 626 -5.88 19.72 5.48
C LYS A 626 -6.18 19.08 6.85
N TYR A 627 -5.52 17.96 7.17
CA TYR A 627 -5.78 17.25 8.42
C TYR A 627 -5.00 17.87 9.59
N ASP A 628 -5.70 18.21 10.66
CA ASP A 628 -5.08 18.76 11.87
C ASP A 628 -4.09 17.77 12.49
N GLY A 629 -2.87 18.26 12.79
CA GLY A 629 -1.79 17.45 13.38
C GLY A 629 -0.86 16.80 12.37
N VAL A 630 -1.16 16.83 11.07
CA VAL A 630 -0.18 16.48 10.02
C VAL A 630 0.79 17.64 9.83
N SER A 631 2.08 17.34 9.96
CA SER A 631 3.16 18.35 9.91
C SER A 631 3.69 18.56 8.51
N ASP A 632 3.82 17.47 7.73
CA ASP A 632 4.27 17.50 6.35
C ASP A 632 3.69 16.38 5.49
N VAL A 633 3.44 16.70 4.22
CA VAL A 633 2.99 15.76 3.19
C VAL A 633 3.87 15.92 1.96
N ALA A 634 4.78 14.98 1.75
CA ALA A 634 5.62 14.92 0.55
C ALA A 634 4.94 14.04 -0.50
N TYR A 635 4.07 14.62 -1.32
CA TYR A 635 3.46 13.94 -2.48
C TYR A 635 4.30 14.17 -3.73
N THR A 636 4.79 13.10 -4.35
CA THR A 636 5.76 13.17 -5.44
C THR A 636 5.36 12.24 -6.60
N PRO A 637 4.61 12.73 -7.58
CA PRO A 637 4.49 12.06 -8.88
C PRO A 637 5.83 12.11 -9.62
N VAL A 638 6.18 11.00 -10.28
CA VAL A 638 7.47 10.82 -10.97
C VAL A 638 7.24 10.48 -12.44
N TRP A 639 7.61 11.42 -13.32
CA TRP A 639 7.46 11.28 -14.76
C TRP A 639 8.32 10.16 -15.31
N GLY A 640 7.78 9.39 -16.27
CA GLY A 640 8.49 8.33 -16.97
C GLY A 640 8.65 7.03 -16.20
N GLN A 641 8.12 6.93 -14.98
CA GLN A 641 8.15 5.72 -14.17
C GLN A 641 6.74 5.12 -14.02
N GLY A 642 6.69 3.79 -14.08
CA GLY A 642 5.48 3.00 -13.90
C GLY A 642 5.25 2.57 -12.44
N HIS A 643 4.72 1.36 -12.25
CA HIS A 643 4.47 0.78 -10.92
C HIS A 643 5.77 0.24 -10.31
N VAL A 644 6.56 1.13 -9.70
CA VAL A 644 7.89 0.86 -9.12
C VAL A 644 8.13 1.70 -7.87
N LEU A 645 9.29 1.52 -7.20
CA LEU A 645 9.77 2.46 -6.17
C LEU A 645 10.15 3.81 -6.83
N ALA A 646 9.13 4.56 -7.22
CA ALA A 646 9.27 5.76 -8.03
C ALA A 646 10.03 6.88 -7.28
N GLU A 647 11.14 7.34 -7.88
CA GLU A 647 11.98 8.42 -7.33
C GLU A 647 12.38 9.41 -8.43
N ARG A 648 12.35 10.70 -8.14
CA ARG A 648 12.84 11.74 -9.05
C ARG A 648 14.35 11.67 -9.28
N SER A 649 15.09 11.24 -8.26
CA SER A 649 16.55 11.04 -8.32
C SER A 649 17.03 10.24 -7.11
N GLY A 650 18.23 9.67 -7.18
CA GLY A 650 18.82 8.90 -6.07
C GLY A 650 18.22 7.50 -5.92
N SER A 651 18.48 6.86 -4.79
CA SER A 651 17.90 5.55 -4.48
C SER A 651 16.74 5.68 -3.50
N PRO A 652 15.72 4.81 -3.58
CA PRO A 652 14.57 4.82 -2.67
C PRO A 652 14.98 4.74 -1.20
N ALA A 653 15.94 3.88 -0.85
CA ALA A 653 16.42 3.72 0.52
C ALA A 653 17.13 4.99 1.06
N SER A 654 17.97 5.64 0.23
CA SER A 654 18.66 6.87 0.64
C SER A 654 17.68 8.03 0.81
N ASN A 655 16.68 8.14 -0.08
CA ASN A 655 15.68 9.21 -0.02
C ASN A 655 14.73 9.02 1.16
N LEU A 656 14.29 7.77 1.42
CA LEU A 656 13.53 7.43 2.61
C LEU A 656 14.28 7.83 3.89
N LEU A 657 15.56 7.47 3.97
CA LEU A 657 16.37 7.73 5.13
C LEU A 657 16.59 9.24 5.34
N ALA A 658 16.85 9.99 4.26
CA ALA A 658 16.96 11.45 4.33
C ALA A 658 15.67 12.10 4.84
N TRP A 659 14.50 11.61 4.38
CA TRP A 659 13.20 12.06 4.84
C TRP A 659 13.00 11.76 6.34
N VAL A 660 13.26 10.51 6.77
CA VAL A 660 13.15 10.14 8.20
C VAL A 660 14.04 10.99 9.09
N ILE A 661 15.30 11.24 8.68
CA ILE A 661 16.22 12.11 9.44
C ILE A 661 15.65 13.54 9.53
N GLY A 662 15.08 14.05 8.44
CA GLY A 662 14.40 15.34 8.42
C GLY A 662 13.23 15.42 9.40
N CYS A 663 12.39 14.40 9.46
CA CYS A 663 11.25 14.30 10.39
C CYS A 663 11.67 14.21 11.87
N CYS A 664 12.88 13.71 12.13
CA CYS A 664 13.42 13.57 13.50
C CYS A 664 14.23 14.77 13.98
N SER A 665 14.42 15.81 13.15
CA SER A 665 15.30 16.95 13.41
C SER A 665 14.68 18.01 14.32
#